data_aa62eb0eda8c670d2a660be5195cdd27
#
_entry.id   aa62eb0eda8c670d2a660be5195cdd27
#
_cell.length_a   1.000
_cell.length_b   1.000
_cell.length_c   1.000
_cell.angle_alpha   90.00
_cell.angle_beta   90.00
_cell.angle_gamma   90.00
#
_symmetry.space_group_name_H-M   'P 1'
#
loop_
_entity.id
_entity.type
_entity.pdbx_description
1 polymer ?
#
loop_
_entity_poly.entity_id
_entity_poly.type
_entity_poly.pdbx_seq_one_letter_code
_entity_poly.pdbx_strand_id
1 'polypeptide(L)'
;MDRGIKIVGETLREFNANINKEYLITNGMGSFSSACPNGNYSRQYHGLFIRSFHSPINRYVALYKVEEVFKGKNLGVQKVIEKGEHKVYDGDKYLYSFTQTPFPKQKYIVDNNYLEKEIIMGHMRDLVGVKYYTNSTEEFTSELFMNFRDAHVLNEEPIRDYHIEKEEYGYSVTLNGEKMYIYTDGILEVVTEDEESENFFGEVENQVIRKRIVYDLAINDRGEKSLDSCKKTFRIRFAGKNSYEFIASFEKLDRDETLDKIREKEIERLRNLVENSKGGKDIDDSFYNDLVISSDAFVSHKASTGGKTIIAGYPWFNDWGRDTMIAFTGLVLSTRRFEDGKSILRTFKKYCSEGMLPNNFPDSEGDQPIYNTIDGTLWYFYGIHKYLEYTGDIDFVKDELYDTLDEIIKWHIKGTRYNIKVDEEDGLLFGGSKDTQLTWMDVKYKGYAVTPRWGKAVEINALWYNALKIFQDLSNKLGKEFAYGEYIEKIEKSFREKFVNKDGYLNDYITDLGVNSQVRPNQILAVSLPYKILTLEEEKKVVDRVKADLLTPYGLRTLSREDKEYIGRYEGSLYKRDIAYHQGTVWTWIYGHFIEAYSNVYPEADLGIFFEEIKNHFYNDSGLGSISEIFDGDEPFRGRGCYAQAWSVGEILRVYKERYI
;
A
#
# COMPACT_ATOMS: atom_id res chain seq x y z
N MET A 1 21.61 3.15 9.26
CA MET A 1 20.29 3.59 8.81
C MET A 1 19.43 3.65 10.05
N ASP A 2 19.22 4.83 10.58
CA ASP A 2 18.29 5.03 11.67
C ASP A 2 17.00 5.58 11.06
N ARG A 3 16.02 4.69 10.82
CA ARG A 3 14.66 5.16 10.56
C ARG A 3 14.18 5.81 11.86
N GLY A 4 13.62 6.99 11.80
CA GLY A 4 13.16 7.74 12.98
C GLY A 4 12.05 7.08 13.80
N ILE A 5 11.70 5.79 13.51
CA ILE A 5 10.62 5.07 14.17
C ILE A 5 11.12 4.48 15.48
N LYS A 6 10.69 5.09 16.57
CA LYS A 6 10.97 4.64 17.93
C LYS A 6 9.80 4.95 18.84
N ILE A 7 9.23 3.94 19.45
CA ILE A 7 8.14 4.06 20.43
C ILE A 7 8.64 3.52 21.77
N VAL A 8 8.47 4.31 22.84
CA VAL A 8 8.89 3.95 24.19
C VAL A 8 7.85 4.38 25.22
N GLY A 9 7.96 3.83 26.44
CA GLY A 9 7.16 4.28 27.58
C GLY A 9 5.75 3.70 27.66
N GLU A 10 4.87 4.39 28.39
CA GLU A 10 3.54 3.88 28.72
C GLU A 10 2.66 3.69 27.48
N THR A 11 2.74 4.61 26.51
CA THR A 11 1.99 4.50 25.24
C THR A 11 2.20 3.17 24.55
N LEU A 12 3.42 2.62 24.60
CA LEU A 12 3.73 1.31 24.02
C LEU A 12 3.09 0.15 24.77
N ARG A 13 2.85 0.31 26.08
CA ARG A 13 2.27 -0.70 26.99
C ARG A 13 0.76 -0.63 27.07
N GLU A 14 0.14 0.40 26.54
CA GLU A 14 -1.31 0.52 26.48
C GLU A 14 -1.86 -0.24 25.28
N PHE A 15 -2.54 -1.33 25.54
CA PHE A 15 -3.12 -2.20 24.52
C PHE A 15 -3.92 -1.40 23.47
N ASN A 16 -4.86 -0.57 23.91
CA ASN A 16 -5.74 0.18 23.00
C ASN A 16 -5.02 1.30 22.22
N ALA A 17 -3.93 1.85 22.74
CA ALA A 17 -3.19 2.91 22.07
C ALA A 17 -2.38 2.40 20.86
N ASN A 18 -2.18 1.08 20.77
CA ASN A 18 -1.35 0.45 19.73
C ASN A 18 -2.14 -0.38 18.71
N ILE A 19 -3.45 -0.57 18.89
CA ILE A 19 -4.24 -1.46 18.01
C ILE A 19 -4.32 -0.99 16.56
N ASN A 20 -4.09 0.30 16.32
CA ASN A 20 -4.08 0.92 15.00
C ASN A 20 -2.68 1.31 14.50
N LYS A 21 -1.61 1.00 15.25
CA LYS A 21 -0.23 1.18 14.80
C LYS A 21 0.31 -0.15 14.31
N GLU A 22 0.92 -0.12 13.14
CA GLU A 22 1.31 -1.34 12.44
C GLU A 22 2.69 -1.18 11.81
N TYR A 23 3.59 -2.16 12.00
CA TYR A 23 4.80 -2.23 11.21
C TYR A 23 4.57 -3.03 9.94
N LEU A 24 5.38 -2.79 8.92
CA LEU A 24 5.41 -3.54 7.67
C LEU A 24 6.86 -3.80 7.26
N ILE A 25 7.16 -5.06 6.92
CA ILE A 25 8.34 -5.44 6.13
C ILE A 25 7.91 -6.40 5.03
N THR A 26 8.54 -6.29 3.86
CA THR A 26 8.17 -7.05 2.65
C THR A 26 9.39 -7.70 2.02
N ASN A 27 9.16 -8.69 1.14
CA ASN A 27 10.23 -9.39 0.44
C ASN A 27 10.36 -9.04 -1.05
N GLY A 28 9.60 -8.06 -1.57
CA GLY A 28 9.60 -7.72 -3.01
C GLY A 28 8.92 -8.74 -3.93
N MET A 29 8.20 -9.72 -3.35
CA MET A 29 7.39 -10.73 -4.06
C MET A 29 5.93 -10.76 -3.59
N GLY A 30 5.50 -9.77 -2.80
CA GLY A 30 4.14 -9.70 -2.24
C GLY A 30 3.98 -10.37 -0.88
N SER A 31 4.96 -11.14 -0.39
CA SER A 31 4.98 -11.65 0.97
C SER A 31 5.38 -10.54 1.94
N PHE A 32 4.86 -10.60 3.17
CA PHE A 32 5.14 -9.58 4.18
C PHE A 32 4.99 -10.11 5.61
N SER A 33 5.53 -9.35 6.56
CA SER A 33 5.27 -9.48 7.99
C SER A 33 4.68 -8.19 8.53
N SER A 34 3.64 -8.29 9.34
CA SER A 34 2.97 -7.14 9.95
C SER A 34 2.30 -7.51 11.26
N ALA A 35 2.44 -6.63 12.24
CA ALA A 35 1.73 -6.67 13.52
C ALA A 35 1.79 -5.29 14.20
N CYS A 36 1.16 -5.15 15.35
CA CYS A 36 1.31 -3.95 16.16
C CYS A 36 2.70 -3.89 16.84
N PRO A 37 3.24 -2.69 17.12
CA PRO A 37 4.53 -2.51 17.80
C PRO A 37 4.63 -3.23 19.15
N ASN A 38 3.51 -3.33 19.87
CA ASN A 38 3.46 -4.04 21.17
C ASN A 38 3.35 -5.57 21.05
N GLY A 39 3.33 -6.12 19.82
CA GLY A 39 3.22 -7.55 19.57
C GLY A 39 1.78 -8.08 19.46
N ASN A 40 0.77 -7.21 19.51
CA ASN A 40 -0.61 -7.60 19.27
C ASN A 40 -0.88 -7.79 17.76
N TYR A 41 -1.80 -8.70 17.45
CA TYR A 41 -2.31 -8.95 16.10
C TYR A 41 -3.76 -8.46 16.02
N SER A 42 -3.95 -7.20 15.69
CA SER A 42 -5.25 -6.52 15.74
C SER A 42 -6.10 -6.68 14.46
N ARG A 43 -5.52 -7.25 13.39
CA ARG A 43 -6.19 -7.49 12.10
C ARG A 43 -6.06 -8.96 11.68
N GLN A 44 -7.03 -9.45 10.91
CA GLN A 44 -6.93 -10.75 10.23
C GLN A 44 -5.75 -10.83 9.23
N TYR A 45 -5.28 -9.68 8.76
CA TYR A 45 -4.13 -9.54 7.86
C TYR A 45 -2.79 -9.39 8.60
N HIS A 46 -2.75 -9.54 9.92
CA HIS A 46 -1.49 -9.62 10.64
C HIS A 46 -0.97 -11.05 10.65
N GLY A 47 0.34 -11.18 10.54
CA GLY A 47 1.05 -12.44 10.57
C GLY A 47 2.55 -12.22 10.65
N LEU A 48 3.26 -13.15 11.29
CA LEU A 48 4.71 -13.15 11.26
C LEU A 48 5.24 -13.48 9.87
N PHE A 49 4.55 -14.37 9.13
CA PHE A 49 4.83 -14.67 7.74
C PHE A 49 3.53 -14.81 6.94
N ILE A 50 3.22 -13.80 6.15
CA ILE A 50 2.14 -13.83 5.17
C ILE A 50 2.80 -14.03 3.81
N ARG A 51 2.70 -15.25 3.28
CA ARG A 51 3.34 -15.66 2.04
C ARG A 51 2.44 -15.39 0.84
N SER A 52 3.01 -14.85 -0.22
CA SER A 52 2.41 -14.81 -1.55
C SER A 52 2.80 -16.08 -2.33
N PHE A 53 1.83 -16.95 -2.63
CA PHE A 53 2.07 -18.18 -3.40
C PHE A 53 2.18 -17.94 -4.90
N HIS A 54 1.62 -16.83 -5.37
CA HIS A 54 1.69 -16.42 -6.77
C HIS A 54 1.99 -14.91 -6.86
N SER A 55 3.27 -14.60 -6.76
CA SER A 55 3.75 -13.21 -6.62
C SER A 55 3.07 -12.22 -7.59
N PRO A 56 2.48 -11.11 -7.08
CA PRO A 56 2.44 -10.65 -5.69
C PRO A 56 1.14 -10.98 -4.94
N ILE A 57 0.32 -11.86 -5.46
CA ILE A 57 -1.04 -12.20 -5.00
C ILE A 57 -1.12 -13.57 -4.34
N ASN A 58 -2.34 -14.01 -4.03
CA ASN A 58 -2.62 -15.31 -3.41
C ASN A 58 -1.88 -15.44 -2.07
N ARG A 59 -2.20 -14.51 -1.15
CA ARG A 59 -1.52 -14.35 0.13
C ARG A 59 -2.16 -15.23 1.20
N TYR A 60 -1.30 -16.01 1.88
CA TYR A 60 -1.69 -16.88 2.99
C TYR A 60 -0.94 -16.50 4.27
N VAL A 61 -1.64 -16.50 5.39
CA VAL A 61 -1.03 -16.41 6.71
C VAL A 61 -0.41 -17.77 7.02
N ALA A 62 0.86 -17.96 6.67
CA ALA A 62 1.55 -19.24 6.82
C ALA A 62 2.00 -19.46 8.26
N LEU A 63 2.74 -18.52 8.85
CA LEU A 63 3.11 -18.48 10.25
C LEU A 63 2.44 -17.27 10.90
N TYR A 64 1.46 -17.55 11.78
CA TYR A 64 0.64 -16.51 12.37
C TYR A 64 1.45 -15.64 13.32
N LYS A 65 2.03 -16.26 14.38
CA LYS A 65 2.81 -15.53 15.39
C LYS A 65 3.82 -16.41 16.10
N VAL A 66 4.69 -15.77 16.85
CA VAL A 66 5.54 -16.40 17.85
C VAL A 66 5.32 -15.72 19.20
N GLU A 67 5.19 -16.53 20.25
CA GLU A 67 5.10 -16.08 21.65
C GLU A 67 6.29 -16.59 22.45
N GLU A 68 6.94 -15.68 23.17
CA GLU A 68 8.09 -16.00 23.99
C GLU A 68 7.69 -16.18 25.46
N VAL A 69 8.29 -17.17 26.12
CA VAL A 69 8.27 -17.30 27.59
C VAL A 69 9.68 -17.05 28.10
N PHE A 70 9.90 -15.91 28.71
CA PHE A 70 11.20 -15.46 29.20
C PHE A 70 11.13 -15.21 30.71
N LYS A 71 12.06 -15.83 31.48
CA LYS A 71 12.04 -15.77 32.96
C LYS A 71 10.69 -16.15 33.57
N GLY A 72 10.02 -17.16 33.00
CA GLY A 72 8.71 -17.61 33.44
C GLY A 72 7.55 -16.65 33.15
N LYS A 73 7.79 -15.58 32.34
CA LYS A 73 6.76 -14.64 31.92
C LYS A 73 6.43 -14.84 30.45
N ASN A 74 5.14 -14.97 30.14
CA ASN A 74 4.65 -14.94 28.76
C ASN A 74 4.68 -13.50 28.24
N LEU A 75 5.37 -13.27 27.12
CA LEU A 75 5.51 -11.97 26.47
C LEU A 75 4.47 -11.73 25.35
N GLY A 76 3.61 -12.72 25.09
CA GLY A 76 2.56 -12.61 24.10
C GLY A 76 1.52 -11.53 24.43
N VAL A 77 1.02 -10.85 23.42
CA VAL A 77 -0.04 -9.83 23.53
C VAL A 77 -1.17 -10.21 22.58
N GLN A 78 -2.35 -10.51 23.12
CA GLN A 78 -3.50 -10.86 22.28
C GLN A 78 -4.79 -10.88 23.11
N LYS A 79 -5.91 -10.48 22.52
CA LYS A 79 -7.24 -10.84 23.00
C LYS A 79 -7.70 -12.15 22.39
N VAL A 80 -8.18 -13.05 23.23
CA VAL A 80 -8.68 -14.36 22.83
C VAL A 80 -9.99 -14.68 23.53
N ILE A 81 -10.75 -15.58 22.94
CA ILE A 81 -11.85 -16.29 23.63
C ILE A 81 -11.35 -17.70 23.91
N GLU A 82 -11.24 -18.05 25.16
CA GLU A 82 -10.77 -19.33 25.61
C GLU A 82 -11.80 -19.93 26.56
N LYS A 83 -12.30 -21.15 26.27
CA LYS A 83 -13.41 -21.80 27.03
C LYS A 83 -14.66 -20.91 27.19
N GLY A 84 -14.96 -20.07 26.17
CA GLY A 84 -16.07 -19.15 26.20
C GLY A 84 -15.83 -17.83 26.96
N GLU A 85 -14.67 -17.67 27.61
CA GLU A 85 -14.29 -16.48 28.35
C GLU A 85 -13.33 -15.60 27.56
N HIS A 86 -13.53 -14.27 27.63
CA HIS A 86 -12.58 -13.31 27.06
C HIS A 86 -11.36 -13.18 27.96
N LYS A 87 -10.18 -13.43 27.39
CA LYS A 87 -8.88 -13.25 28.04
C LYS A 87 -8.02 -12.27 27.26
N VAL A 88 -7.19 -11.52 27.99
CA VAL A 88 -6.16 -10.64 27.41
C VAL A 88 -4.82 -11.14 27.89
N TYR A 89 -3.95 -11.51 26.94
CA TYR A 89 -2.54 -11.71 27.22
C TYR A 89 -1.87 -10.36 27.17
N ASP A 90 -1.19 -9.97 28.23
CA ASP A 90 -0.70 -8.62 28.54
C ASP A 90 0.83 -8.55 28.63
N GLY A 91 1.51 -9.30 27.77
CA GLY A 91 2.98 -9.34 27.73
C GLY A 91 3.63 -8.00 27.41
N ASP A 92 2.88 -7.05 26.85
CA ASP A 92 3.31 -5.67 26.58
C ASP A 92 3.70 -4.90 27.86
N LYS A 93 3.25 -5.30 29.03
CA LYS A 93 3.72 -4.73 30.31
C LYS A 93 5.24 -4.89 30.56
N TYR A 94 5.87 -5.86 29.90
CA TYR A 94 7.31 -6.09 29.93
C TYR A 94 8.04 -5.40 28.77
N LEU A 95 7.31 -4.84 27.79
CA LEU A 95 7.89 -4.21 26.62
C LEU A 95 8.49 -2.86 27.00
N TYR A 96 9.76 -2.66 26.69
CA TYR A 96 10.51 -1.45 27.00
C TYR A 96 10.55 -0.48 25.82
N SER A 97 10.81 -1.01 24.61
CA SER A 97 10.87 -0.20 23.39
C SER A 97 10.52 -1.01 22.15
N PHE A 98 10.01 -0.29 21.16
CA PHE A 98 9.92 -0.74 19.77
C PHE A 98 10.74 0.22 18.90
N THR A 99 11.51 -0.34 17.96
CA THR A 99 12.23 0.43 16.93
C THR A 99 12.11 -0.28 15.58
N GLN A 100 12.26 0.48 14.49
CA GLN A 100 12.36 -0.10 13.14
C GLN A 100 13.51 0.56 12.38
N THR A 101 14.64 -0.18 12.21
CA THR A 101 15.91 0.31 11.64
C THR A 101 16.70 -0.77 10.89
N PRO A 102 16.43 -1.19 9.67
CA PRO A 102 15.15 -1.12 8.96
C PRO A 102 14.12 -2.14 9.46
N PHE A 103 14.56 -3.13 10.24
CA PHE A 103 13.74 -4.23 10.73
C PHE A 103 13.03 -3.89 12.05
N PRO A 104 11.79 -4.38 12.24
CA PRO A 104 11.08 -4.24 13.51
C PRO A 104 11.82 -4.94 14.62
N LYS A 105 12.06 -4.24 15.72
CA LYS A 105 12.72 -4.76 16.91
C LYS A 105 11.95 -4.39 18.16
N GLN A 106 11.62 -5.38 18.95
CA GLN A 106 10.99 -5.27 20.27
C GLN A 106 12.02 -5.60 21.35
N LYS A 107 12.10 -4.78 22.40
CA LYS A 107 12.95 -5.02 23.56
C LYS A 107 12.08 -5.16 24.80
N TYR A 108 12.15 -6.31 25.43
CA TYR A 108 11.47 -6.64 26.69
C TYR A 108 12.45 -6.58 27.86
N ILE A 109 11.97 -6.17 29.04
CA ILE A 109 12.70 -6.22 30.29
C ILE A 109 11.88 -7.00 31.31
N VAL A 110 12.46 -8.09 31.80
CA VAL A 110 11.88 -8.93 32.85
C VAL A 110 12.91 -9.04 33.96
N ASP A 111 12.56 -8.57 35.15
CA ASP A 111 13.47 -8.39 36.27
C ASP A 111 14.72 -7.57 35.87
N ASN A 112 15.92 -8.11 36.01
CA ASN A 112 17.17 -7.47 35.61
C ASN A 112 17.70 -7.95 34.24
N ASN A 113 16.87 -8.62 33.45
CA ASN A 113 17.28 -9.18 32.16
C ASN A 113 16.48 -8.60 31.03
N TYR A 114 17.08 -8.58 29.82
CA TYR A 114 16.37 -8.18 28.62
C TYR A 114 16.32 -9.30 27.59
N LEU A 115 15.29 -9.26 26.77
CA LEU A 115 15.15 -10.03 25.53
C LEU A 115 14.83 -9.04 24.39
N GLU A 116 15.68 -8.97 23.38
CA GLU A 116 15.40 -8.26 22.13
C GLU A 116 14.98 -9.27 21.06
N LYS A 117 13.95 -8.94 20.29
CA LYS A 117 13.40 -9.71 19.19
C LYS A 117 13.40 -8.85 17.93
N GLU A 118 14.17 -9.23 16.92
CA GLU A 118 14.23 -8.57 15.61
C GLU A 118 13.64 -9.49 14.54
N ILE A 119 12.70 -8.97 13.71
CA ILE A 119 12.03 -9.73 12.65
C ILE A 119 12.66 -9.31 11.32
N ILE A 120 13.11 -10.28 10.52
CA ILE A 120 13.91 -10.06 9.31
C ILE A 120 13.27 -10.80 8.13
N MET A 121 13.13 -10.11 7.00
CA MET A 121 12.82 -10.71 5.69
C MET A 121 13.93 -10.33 4.69
N GLY A 122 14.29 -11.25 3.81
CA GLY A 122 15.25 -11.00 2.73
C GLY A 122 14.51 -10.64 1.43
N HIS A 123 15.06 -9.66 0.69
CA HIS A 123 14.50 -9.29 -0.61
C HIS A 123 14.62 -10.44 -1.62
N MET A 124 13.54 -10.70 -2.37
CA MET A 124 13.44 -11.83 -3.31
C MET A 124 13.72 -13.20 -2.66
N ARG A 125 13.41 -13.33 -1.35
CA ARG A 125 13.52 -14.58 -0.60
C ARG A 125 12.17 -14.94 0.02
N ASP A 126 11.83 -16.22 -0.03
CA ASP A 126 10.55 -16.71 0.51
C ASP A 126 10.70 -17.21 1.93
N LEU A 127 11.16 -16.32 2.81
CA LEU A 127 11.46 -16.60 4.21
C LEU A 127 11.20 -15.42 5.14
N VAL A 128 10.99 -15.74 6.40
CA VAL A 128 11.05 -14.82 7.54
C VAL A 128 11.91 -15.42 8.64
N GLY A 129 12.69 -14.59 9.31
CA GLY A 129 13.47 -15.01 10.45
C GLY A 129 13.26 -14.12 11.66
N VAL A 130 13.49 -14.68 12.84
CA VAL A 130 13.50 -13.95 14.11
C VAL A 130 14.85 -14.14 14.78
N LYS A 131 15.50 -13.02 15.07
CA LYS A 131 16.77 -12.96 15.80
C LYS A 131 16.52 -12.46 17.21
N TYR A 132 17.07 -13.20 18.19
CA TYR A 132 17.01 -12.84 19.60
C TYR A 132 18.38 -12.43 20.13
N TYR A 133 18.37 -11.42 21.01
CA TYR A 133 19.55 -11.01 21.81
C TYR A 133 19.14 -10.89 23.28
N THR A 134 19.96 -11.40 24.18
CA THR A 134 19.67 -11.39 25.63
C THR A 134 20.96 -11.31 26.46
N ASN A 135 20.86 -10.77 27.66
CA ASN A 135 21.93 -10.85 28.69
C ASN A 135 21.78 -12.02 29.62
N SER A 136 20.78 -12.90 29.41
CA SER A 136 20.57 -14.11 30.23
C SER A 136 21.01 -15.34 29.47
N THR A 137 21.71 -16.24 30.15
CA THR A 137 22.04 -17.58 29.64
C THR A 137 21.04 -18.66 30.08
N GLU A 138 20.06 -18.29 30.90
CA GLU A 138 18.97 -19.20 31.29
C GLU A 138 18.08 -19.53 30.10
N GLU A 139 17.41 -20.68 30.20
CA GLU A 139 16.48 -21.12 29.16
C GLU A 139 15.31 -20.17 29.01
N PHE A 140 14.93 -19.92 27.76
CA PHE A 140 13.64 -19.34 27.36
C PHE A 140 13.07 -20.12 26.17
N THR A 141 11.77 -19.97 25.94
CA THR A 141 11.09 -20.68 24.86
C THR A 141 10.41 -19.69 23.89
N SER A 142 10.35 -20.09 22.63
CA SER A 142 9.53 -19.45 21.60
C SER A 142 8.52 -20.46 21.06
N GLU A 143 7.25 -20.13 21.16
CA GLU A 143 6.15 -20.98 20.72
C GLU A 143 5.60 -20.48 19.39
N LEU A 144 5.62 -21.32 18.34
CA LEU A 144 5.23 -20.97 16.98
C LEU A 144 3.77 -21.39 16.74
N PHE A 145 2.95 -20.43 16.29
CA PHE A 145 1.53 -20.63 16.00
C PHE A 145 1.27 -20.55 14.50
N MET A 146 0.73 -21.61 13.93
CA MET A 146 0.36 -21.70 12.52
C MET A 146 -1.14 -21.50 12.32
N ASN A 147 -1.48 -20.90 11.19
CA ASN A 147 -2.85 -20.65 10.80
C ASN A 147 -3.13 -21.21 9.39
N PHE A 148 -2.22 -21.02 8.47
CA PHE A 148 -2.20 -21.47 7.08
C PHE A 148 -3.56 -21.30 6.37
N ARG A 149 -4.02 -20.07 6.31
CA ARG A 149 -5.27 -19.68 5.65
C ARG A 149 -5.04 -18.58 4.63
N ASP A 150 -5.94 -18.50 3.66
CA ASP A 150 -6.04 -17.29 2.83
C ASP A 150 -6.17 -16.04 3.71
N ALA A 151 -5.47 -14.98 3.37
CA ALA A 151 -5.44 -13.75 4.16
C ALA A 151 -6.83 -13.07 4.26
N HIS A 152 -7.70 -13.31 3.28
CA HIS A 152 -9.06 -12.76 3.24
C HIS A 152 -10.12 -13.62 3.96
N VAL A 153 -9.77 -14.86 4.37
CA VAL A 153 -10.70 -15.81 4.98
C VAL A 153 -10.24 -16.12 6.41
N LEU A 154 -11.19 -16.22 7.34
CA LEU A 154 -10.91 -16.62 8.72
C LEU A 154 -11.12 -18.12 8.90
N ASN A 155 -10.28 -18.76 9.70
CA ASN A 155 -10.48 -20.14 10.10
C ASN A 155 -11.40 -20.20 11.33
N GLU A 156 -12.55 -20.86 11.19
CA GLU A 156 -13.40 -21.17 12.34
C GLU A 156 -12.80 -22.28 13.22
N GLU A 157 -12.11 -23.24 12.59
CA GLU A 157 -11.39 -24.34 13.25
C GLU A 157 -9.90 -24.30 12.92
N PRO A 158 -9.03 -24.74 13.84
CA PRO A 158 -7.59 -24.84 13.59
C PRO A 158 -7.27 -25.84 12.47
N ILE A 159 -6.13 -25.63 11.81
CA ILE A 159 -5.61 -26.58 10.82
C ILE A 159 -5.42 -27.97 11.42
N ARG A 160 -5.87 -29.01 10.69
CA ARG A 160 -5.75 -30.42 11.12
C ARG A 160 -4.91 -31.25 10.15
N ASP A 161 -5.03 -30.99 8.86
CA ASP A 161 -4.38 -31.79 7.81
C ASP A 161 -2.99 -31.20 7.48
N TYR A 162 -2.02 -31.49 8.31
CA TYR A 162 -0.62 -31.14 8.06
C TYR A 162 0.30 -32.30 8.43
N HIS A 163 1.44 -32.35 7.74
CA HIS A 163 2.43 -33.38 7.95
C HIS A 163 3.75 -32.75 8.36
N ILE A 164 4.33 -33.23 9.49
CA ILE A 164 5.62 -32.77 10.00
C ILE A 164 6.65 -33.83 9.75
N GLU A 165 7.78 -33.47 9.16
CA GLU A 165 8.93 -34.32 8.93
C GLU A 165 10.17 -33.72 9.59
N LYS A 166 11.00 -34.60 10.16
CA LYS A 166 12.33 -34.21 10.61
C LYS A 166 13.26 -34.13 9.41
N GLU A 167 13.87 -32.99 9.23
CA GLU A 167 14.87 -32.74 8.19
C GLU A 167 16.30 -32.92 8.75
N GLU A 168 17.29 -32.88 7.88
CA GLU A 168 18.71 -32.93 8.30
C GLU A 168 19.05 -31.77 9.24
N TYR A 169 18.47 -30.57 8.98
CA TYR A 169 18.61 -29.37 9.81
C TYR A 169 17.23 -28.80 10.13
N GLY A 170 16.64 -29.18 11.28
CA GLY A 170 15.35 -28.69 11.71
C GLY A 170 14.18 -29.62 11.37
N TYR A 171 13.04 -29.03 11.01
CA TYR A 171 11.82 -29.72 10.62
C TYR A 171 11.17 -29.03 9.42
N SER A 172 10.33 -29.79 8.72
CA SER A 172 9.41 -29.21 7.73
C SER A 172 7.97 -29.52 8.10
N VAL A 173 7.07 -28.64 7.67
CA VAL A 173 5.63 -28.84 7.75
C VAL A 173 5.03 -28.67 6.35
N THR A 174 4.29 -29.69 5.92
CA THR A 174 3.59 -29.70 4.63
C THR A 174 2.10 -29.47 4.87
N LEU A 175 1.55 -28.47 4.21
CA LEU A 175 0.15 -28.08 4.23
C LEU A 175 -0.33 -27.82 2.81
N ASN A 176 -1.41 -28.47 2.38
CA ASN A 176 -1.97 -28.32 1.02
C ASN A 176 -0.94 -28.49 -0.11
N GLY A 177 0.05 -29.38 0.09
CA GLY A 177 1.12 -29.62 -0.87
C GLY A 177 2.30 -28.63 -0.80
N GLU A 178 2.20 -27.59 -0.01
CA GLU A 178 3.26 -26.61 0.21
C GLU A 178 4.12 -26.97 1.42
N LYS A 179 5.43 -26.94 1.25
CA LYS A 179 6.38 -27.35 2.30
C LYS A 179 7.14 -26.16 2.86
N MET A 180 6.95 -25.88 4.15
CA MET A 180 7.67 -24.85 4.90
C MET A 180 8.69 -25.50 5.84
N TYR A 181 9.91 -25.01 5.79
CA TYR A 181 11.02 -25.47 6.65
C TYR A 181 11.17 -24.56 7.86
N ILE A 182 11.48 -25.12 9.01
CA ILE A 182 11.82 -24.41 10.25
C ILE A 182 13.25 -24.77 10.64
N TYR A 183 14.13 -23.78 10.57
CA TYR A 183 15.54 -23.87 10.96
C TYR A 183 15.78 -23.09 12.25
N THR A 184 16.63 -23.58 13.13
CA THR A 184 16.99 -22.88 14.37
C THR A 184 18.33 -23.38 14.94
N ASP A 185 18.99 -22.53 15.69
CA ASP A 185 20.14 -22.87 16.51
C ASP A 185 19.77 -23.27 17.96
N GLY A 186 18.45 -23.31 18.27
CA GLY A 186 17.86 -23.84 19.49
C GLY A 186 17.44 -25.31 19.37
N ILE A 187 16.80 -25.82 20.40
CA ILE A 187 16.21 -27.18 20.42
C ILE A 187 14.76 -27.05 19.97
N LEU A 188 14.44 -27.58 18.78
CA LEU A 188 13.11 -27.55 18.20
C LEU A 188 12.31 -28.81 18.56
N GLU A 189 11.13 -28.62 19.10
CA GLU A 189 10.19 -29.68 19.53
C GLU A 189 8.87 -29.51 18.78
N VAL A 190 8.28 -30.64 18.38
CA VAL A 190 6.91 -30.68 17.84
C VAL A 190 5.95 -30.73 19.03
N VAL A 191 4.98 -29.82 19.06
CA VAL A 191 3.93 -29.84 20.09
C VAL A 191 2.90 -30.89 19.71
N THR A 192 2.77 -31.94 20.52
CA THR A 192 1.80 -33.03 20.31
C THR A 192 0.49 -32.76 21.03
N GLU A 193 -0.59 -33.40 20.58
CA GLU A 193 -1.93 -33.24 21.18
C GLU A 193 -2.01 -33.76 22.61
N ASP A 194 -1.10 -34.72 22.99
CA ASP A 194 -1.06 -35.35 24.31
C ASP A 194 -0.55 -34.40 25.42
N GLU A 195 0.20 -33.35 25.11
CA GLU A 195 0.63 -32.36 26.11
C GLU A 195 -0.52 -31.49 26.63
N GLU A 196 -1.74 -31.68 26.09
CA GLU A 196 -2.88 -30.81 26.27
C GLU A 196 -4.04 -31.44 27.05
N SER A 197 -3.94 -32.70 27.44
CA SER A 197 -5.02 -33.43 28.09
C SER A 197 -4.66 -33.92 29.47
N GLU A 198 -4.84 -33.10 30.48
CA GLU A 198 -5.19 -33.59 31.81
C GLU A 198 -6.39 -32.79 32.33
N ASN A 199 -7.61 -33.27 32.06
CA ASN A 199 -8.77 -32.94 32.84
C ASN A 199 -9.47 -34.14 33.43
N PHE A 200 -9.77 -34.02 34.70
CA PHE A 200 -10.20 -35.05 35.67
C PHE A 200 -11.58 -35.66 35.40
N PHE A 201 -12.26 -35.35 34.29
CA PHE A 201 -13.63 -35.82 33.97
C PHE A 201 -13.82 -36.38 32.57
N GLY A 202 -12.86 -37.01 31.94
CA GLY A 202 -13.11 -37.90 30.81
C GLY A 202 -13.76 -37.31 29.54
N GLU A 203 -13.94 -36.01 29.43
CA GLU A 203 -14.31 -35.32 28.19
C GLU A 203 -13.05 -34.68 27.64
N VAL A 204 -12.47 -35.32 26.62
CA VAL A 204 -11.34 -34.79 25.87
C VAL A 204 -11.80 -33.61 25.04
N GLU A 205 -11.92 -32.44 25.63
CA GLU A 205 -11.92 -31.19 24.88
C GLU A 205 -10.47 -30.76 24.68
N ASN A 206 -9.96 -30.93 23.48
CA ASN A 206 -8.64 -30.47 23.03
C ASN A 206 -8.49 -28.96 23.30
N GLN A 207 -7.86 -28.59 24.42
CA GLN A 207 -7.90 -27.22 24.96
C GLN A 207 -6.98 -26.23 24.25
N VAL A 208 -5.90 -26.68 23.61
CA VAL A 208 -4.98 -25.81 22.85
C VAL A 208 -5.56 -25.40 21.49
N ILE A 209 -6.51 -26.16 21.00
CA ILE A 209 -7.13 -25.99 19.68
C ILE A 209 -8.15 -24.85 19.63
N ARG A 210 -8.64 -24.31 20.77
CA ARG A 210 -9.76 -23.36 20.79
C ARG A 210 -9.43 -21.98 21.34
N LYS A 211 -8.23 -21.46 21.09
CA LYS A 211 -8.01 -20.03 21.23
C LYS A 211 -8.59 -19.33 20.00
N ARG A 212 -9.77 -18.74 20.16
CA ARG A 212 -10.34 -17.86 19.13
C ARG A 212 -9.74 -16.47 19.30
N ILE A 213 -9.04 -16.02 18.29
CA ILE A 213 -8.39 -14.73 18.26
C ILE A 213 -9.43 -13.65 17.98
N VAL A 214 -9.38 -12.56 18.74
CA VAL A 214 -10.24 -11.40 18.56
C VAL A 214 -9.43 -10.29 17.89
N TYR A 215 -9.89 -9.85 16.72
CA TYR A 215 -9.27 -8.76 15.98
C TYR A 215 -9.94 -7.42 16.34
N ASP A 216 -9.35 -6.70 17.28
CA ASP A 216 -9.93 -5.48 17.84
C ASP A 216 -10.19 -4.39 16.80
N LEU A 217 -9.30 -4.23 15.83
CA LEU A 217 -9.46 -3.18 14.83
C LEU A 217 -10.65 -3.44 13.91
N ALA A 218 -10.91 -4.70 13.54
CA ALA A 218 -12.08 -5.08 12.77
C ALA A 218 -13.38 -4.81 13.56
N ILE A 219 -13.37 -5.06 14.87
CA ILE A 219 -14.53 -4.81 15.74
C ILE A 219 -14.77 -3.31 15.88
N ASN A 220 -13.74 -2.53 16.14
CA ASN A 220 -13.84 -1.09 16.38
C ASN A 220 -14.24 -0.32 15.13
N ASP A 221 -13.66 -0.67 13.97
CA ASP A 221 -13.90 0.04 12.71
C ASP A 221 -15.16 -0.43 11.99
N ARG A 222 -15.47 -1.73 12.08
CA ARG A 222 -16.50 -2.37 11.25
C ARG A 222 -17.71 -2.88 12.03
N GLY A 223 -17.60 -3.00 13.37
CA GLY A 223 -18.62 -3.59 14.19
C GLY A 223 -18.82 -5.09 13.98
N GLU A 224 -17.90 -5.75 13.29
CA GLU A 224 -17.96 -7.16 12.93
C GLU A 224 -17.17 -7.98 13.94
N LYS A 225 -17.78 -9.05 14.47
CA LYS A 225 -17.04 -10.05 15.26
C LYS A 225 -16.15 -10.83 14.32
N SER A 226 -14.84 -10.60 14.43
CA SER A 226 -13.83 -11.30 13.67
C SER A 226 -13.14 -12.31 14.59
N LEU A 227 -13.44 -13.58 14.43
CA LEU A 227 -12.88 -14.68 15.21
C LEU A 227 -12.09 -15.59 14.30
N ASP A 228 -10.86 -15.90 14.70
CA ASP A 228 -9.95 -16.77 13.97
C ASP A 228 -9.38 -17.84 14.90
N SER A 229 -8.83 -18.89 14.33
CA SER A 229 -8.21 -19.99 15.07
C SER A 229 -6.79 -20.22 14.59
N CYS A 230 -5.86 -20.47 15.51
CA CYS A 230 -4.50 -20.87 15.21
C CYS A 230 -4.08 -22.07 16.05
N LYS A 231 -3.06 -22.81 15.62
CA LYS A 231 -2.54 -23.96 16.33
C LYS A 231 -1.08 -23.73 16.70
N LYS A 232 -0.73 -24.00 17.98
CA LYS A 232 0.65 -24.12 18.42
C LYS A 232 1.23 -25.40 17.81
N THR A 233 2.26 -25.26 16.97
CA THR A 233 2.81 -26.37 16.21
C THR A 233 4.21 -26.74 16.66
N PHE A 234 5.01 -25.75 17.02
CA PHE A 234 6.39 -25.95 17.45
C PHE A 234 6.70 -25.14 18.70
N ARG A 235 7.63 -25.69 19.48
CA ARG A 235 8.33 -25.01 20.58
C ARG A 235 9.83 -25.05 20.33
N ILE A 236 10.50 -23.91 20.48
CA ILE A 236 11.96 -23.82 20.41
C ILE A 236 12.47 -23.42 21.77
N ARG A 237 13.42 -24.21 22.32
CA ARG A 237 14.11 -23.87 23.55
C ARG A 237 15.50 -23.33 23.26
N PHE A 238 15.83 -22.20 23.87
CA PHE A 238 17.10 -21.51 23.74
C PHE A 238 17.80 -21.41 25.10
N ALA A 239 19.06 -21.79 25.18
CA ALA A 239 19.84 -21.72 26.41
C ALA A 239 21.34 -21.63 26.15
N GLY A 240 22.08 -21.03 27.07
CA GLY A 240 23.55 -21.08 27.09
C GLY A 240 24.28 -20.10 26.19
N LYS A 241 23.57 -19.24 25.41
CA LYS A 241 24.12 -18.20 24.53
C LYS A 241 23.47 -16.85 24.80
N ASN A 242 23.97 -15.81 24.17
CA ASN A 242 23.39 -14.43 24.22
C ASN A 242 22.70 -14.01 22.92
N SER A 243 22.78 -14.84 21.87
CA SER A 243 22.12 -14.62 20.59
C SER A 243 21.61 -15.93 20.01
N TYR A 244 20.39 -15.91 19.47
CA TYR A 244 19.72 -17.07 18.92
C TYR A 244 18.90 -16.67 17.70
N GLU A 245 18.55 -17.68 16.86
CA GLU A 245 17.70 -17.42 15.69
C GLU A 245 16.81 -18.60 15.34
N PHE A 246 15.70 -18.30 14.70
CA PHE A 246 14.99 -19.26 13.86
C PHE A 246 14.54 -18.64 12.53
N ILE A 247 14.39 -19.47 11.52
CA ILE A 247 13.94 -19.09 10.18
C ILE A 247 12.80 -20.02 9.76
N ALA A 248 11.69 -19.44 9.32
CA ALA A 248 10.63 -20.14 8.61
C ALA A 248 10.76 -19.81 7.11
N SER A 249 10.90 -20.83 6.27
CA SER A 249 11.23 -20.68 4.86
C SER A 249 10.47 -21.67 3.98
N PHE A 250 9.98 -21.24 2.83
CA PHE A 250 9.51 -22.12 1.76
C PHE A 250 10.63 -22.51 0.78
N GLU A 251 11.80 -21.96 0.98
CA GLU A 251 13.02 -22.34 0.29
C GLU A 251 13.85 -23.28 1.17
N LYS A 252 14.46 -24.30 0.57
CA LYS A 252 15.47 -25.10 1.28
C LYS A 252 16.75 -24.29 1.40
N LEU A 253 17.17 -24.00 2.62
CA LEU A 253 18.36 -23.19 2.91
C LEU A 253 19.61 -24.05 3.00
N ASP A 254 20.74 -23.51 2.54
CA ASP A 254 22.05 -24.11 2.75
C ASP A 254 22.47 -23.94 4.23
N ARG A 255 23.28 -24.89 4.72
CA ARG A 255 23.69 -24.92 6.14
C ARG A 255 24.42 -23.68 6.63
N ASP A 256 25.14 -23.01 5.73
CA ASP A 256 25.93 -21.83 6.05
C ASP A 256 25.15 -20.52 5.85
N GLU A 257 23.89 -20.59 5.45
CA GLU A 257 23.02 -19.44 5.36
C GLU A 257 22.45 -19.10 6.75
N THR A 258 22.83 -17.93 7.24
CA THR A 258 22.41 -17.43 8.56
C THR A 258 21.57 -16.17 8.42
N LEU A 259 20.77 -15.90 9.42
CA LEU A 259 19.95 -14.70 9.46
C LEU A 259 20.78 -13.41 9.46
N ASP A 260 21.99 -13.45 10.04
CA ASP A 260 22.91 -12.31 9.98
C ASP A 260 23.33 -11.98 8.55
N LYS A 261 23.67 -13.00 7.72
CA LYS A 261 24.01 -12.80 6.31
C LYS A 261 22.84 -12.20 5.51
N ILE A 262 21.62 -12.69 5.75
CA ILE A 262 20.40 -12.19 5.11
C ILE A 262 20.18 -10.72 5.51
N ARG A 263 20.31 -10.42 6.79
CA ARG A 263 20.16 -9.09 7.38
C ARG A 263 21.16 -8.08 6.79
N GLU A 264 22.41 -8.45 6.73
CA GLU A 264 23.48 -7.58 6.20
C GLU A 264 23.26 -7.25 4.72
N LYS A 265 22.93 -8.27 3.90
CA LYS A 265 22.62 -8.08 2.48
C LYS A 265 21.43 -7.11 2.28
N GLU A 266 20.41 -7.23 3.10
CA GLU A 266 19.22 -6.38 2.98
C GLU A 266 19.51 -4.95 3.42
N ILE A 267 20.27 -4.75 4.49
CA ILE A 267 20.72 -3.41 4.93
C ILE A 267 21.55 -2.74 3.85
N GLU A 268 22.48 -3.47 3.23
CA GLU A 268 23.30 -2.97 2.14
C GLU A 268 22.45 -2.60 0.91
N ARG A 269 21.50 -3.47 0.54
CA ARG A 269 20.58 -3.21 -0.57
C ARG A 269 19.77 -1.93 -0.36
N LEU A 270 19.17 -1.76 0.82
CA LEU A 270 18.37 -0.57 1.15
C LEU A 270 19.24 0.69 1.21
N ARG A 271 20.47 0.59 1.72
CA ARG A 271 21.43 1.70 1.69
C ARG A 271 21.76 2.11 0.26
N ASN A 272 22.03 1.15 -0.62
CA ASN A 272 22.29 1.40 -2.03
C ASN A 272 21.07 2.01 -2.75
N LEU A 273 19.86 1.59 -2.40
CA LEU A 273 18.64 2.19 -2.93
C LEU A 273 18.54 3.68 -2.58
N VAL A 274 18.77 4.03 -1.32
CA VAL A 274 18.77 5.44 -0.88
C VAL A 274 19.84 6.24 -1.58
N GLU A 275 21.08 5.76 -1.64
CA GLU A 275 22.17 6.48 -2.31
C GLU A 275 21.92 6.65 -3.81
N ASN A 276 21.45 5.60 -4.48
CA ASN A 276 21.09 5.68 -5.90
C ASN A 276 19.96 6.70 -6.15
N SER A 277 18.97 6.76 -5.27
CA SER A 277 17.83 7.68 -5.40
C SER A 277 18.26 9.15 -5.43
N LYS A 278 19.34 9.50 -4.76
CA LYS A 278 19.88 10.87 -4.71
C LYS A 278 20.42 11.34 -6.07
N GLY A 279 20.79 10.42 -6.97
CA GLY A 279 21.29 10.75 -8.31
C GLY A 279 22.56 11.60 -8.31
N GLY A 280 23.44 11.44 -7.31
CA GLY A 280 24.68 12.18 -7.15
C GLY A 280 24.52 13.57 -6.49
N LYS A 281 23.31 13.95 -6.07
CA LYS A 281 23.08 15.15 -5.28
C LYS A 281 23.41 14.88 -3.81
N ASP A 282 23.88 15.90 -3.10
CA ASP A 282 24.07 15.86 -1.64
C ASP A 282 22.74 16.15 -0.95
N ILE A 283 21.97 15.09 -0.69
CA ILE A 283 20.69 15.15 0.02
C ILE A 283 20.91 14.55 1.41
N ASP A 284 20.99 15.40 2.42
CA ASP A 284 21.05 15.01 3.85
C ASP A 284 19.68 15.26 4.51
N ASP A 285 18.71 14.44 4.17
CA ASP A 285 17.33 14.51 4.68
C ASP A 285 16.86 13.12 5.10
N SER A 286 16.60 12.94 6.40
CA SER A 286 16.19 11.66 6.97
C SER A 286 14.78 11.24 6.50
N PHE A 287 13.85 12.16 6.35
CA PHE A 287 12.51 11.87 5.88
C PHE A 287 12.49 11.44 4.42
N TYR A 288 13.29 12.10 3.57
CA TYR A 288 13.50 11.66 2.20
C TYR A 288 14.04 10.23 2.15
N ASN A 289 15.07 9.92 2.93
CA ASN A 289 15.65 8.58 2.98
C ASN A 289 14.61 7.55 3.43
N ASP A 290 13.80 7.88 4.42
CA ASP A 290 12.75 6.99 4.95
C ASP A 290 11.58 6.81 3.97
N LEU A 291 11.21 7.85 3.20
CA LEU A 291 10.24 7.73 2.11
C LEU A 291 10.75 6.81 0.99
N VAL A 292 12.04 6.90 0.64
CA VAL A 292 12.67 6.00 -0.35
C VAL A 292 12.63 4.55 0.14
N ILE A 293 12.93 4.29 1.41
CA ILE A 293 12.83 2.95 2.00
C ILE A 293 11.37 2.47 2.02
N SER A 294 10.44 3.35 2.38
CA SER A 294 9.00 3.04 2.36
C SER A 294 8.50 2.66 0.96
N SER A 295 8.99 3.34 -0.07
CA SER A 295 8.63 3.07 -1.48
C SER A 295 8.97 1.65 -1.91
N ASP A 296 10.01 1.06 -1.33
CA ASP A 296 10.48 -0.29 -1.65
C ASP A 296 9.44 -1.38 -1.35
N ALA A 297 8.62 -1.16 -0.34
CA ALA A 297 7.61 -2.13 0.06
C ALA A 297 6.59 -2.43 -1.04
N PHE A 298 6.35 -1.49 -1.95
CA PHE A 298 5.30 -1.59 -2.96
C PHE A 298 5.79 -2.13 -4.31
N VAL A 299 7.09 -2.01 -4.63
CA VAL A 299 7.64 -2.51 -5.89
C VAL A 299 7.87 -4.01 -5.79
N SER A 300 7.14 -4.78 -6.58
CA SER A 300 7.12 -6.24 -6.47
C SER A 300 7.39 -6.93 -7.81
N HIS A 301 7.92 -8.14 -7.74
CA HIS A 301 7.91 -9.06 -8.88
C HIS A 301 6.47 -9.49 -9.18
N LYS A 302 6.12 -9.69 -10.47
CA LYS A 302 4.84 -10.24 -10.91
C LYS A 302 5.07 -11.52 -11.70
N ALA A 303 4.72 -12.64 -11.09
CA ALA A 303 4.97 -13.97 -11.66
C ALA A 303 4.28 -14.17 -13.02
N SER A 304 3.03 -13.71 -13.17
CA SER A 304 2.24 -13.88 -14.41
C SER A 304 2.82 -13.15 -15.63
N THR A 305 3.63 -12.11 -15.43
CA THR A 305 4.25 -11.33 -16.52
C THR A 305 5.76 -11.50 -16.60
N GLY A 306 6.38 -12.07 -15.55
CA GLY A 306 7.84 -12.16 -15.39
C GLY A 306 8.53 -10.81 -15.17
N GLY A 307 7.76 -9.74 -14.92
CA GLY A 307 8.23 -8.38 -14.79
C GLY A 307 8.04 -7.80 -13.38
N LYS A 308 7.99 -6.46 -13.32
CA LYS A 308 7.72 -5.72 -12.10
C LYS A 308 6.31 -5.13 -12.12
N THR A 309 5.76 -4.92 -10.92
CA THR A 309 4.49 -4.26 -10.69
C THR A 309 4.53 -3.46 -9.40
N ILE A 310 3.47 -2.69 -9.13
CA ILE A 310 3.28 -1.95 -7.88
C ILE A 310 2.06 -2.50 -7.17
N ILE A 311 2.25 -2.98 -5.94
CA ILE A 311 1.14 -3.32 -5.03
C ILE A 311 0.48 -2.03 -4.58
N ALA A 312 -0.82 -1.90 -4.78
CA ALA A 312 -1.54 -0.66 -4.49
C ALA A 312 -1.55 -0.31 -2.99
N GLY A 313 -1.63 -1.31 -2.13
CA GLY A 313 -1.59 -1.06 -0.69
C GLY A 313 -1.62 -2.31 0.18
N TYR A 314 -0.97 -2.20 1.33
CA TYR A 314 -1.00 -3.23 2.38
C TYR A 314 -2.02 -2.87 3.46
N PRO A 315 -2.77 -3.89 3.98
CA PRO A 315 -2.46 -5.31 3.86
C PRO A 315 -3.26 -6.08 2.79
N TRP A 316 -4.26 -5.49 2.12
CA TRP A 316 -5.23 -6.28 1.34
C TRP A 316 -5.26 -6.04 -0.16
N PHE A 317 -4.70 -4.94 -0.68
CA PHE A 317 -4.71 -4.71 -2.13
C PHE A 317 -3.66 -5.54 -2.86
N ASN A 318 -4.00 -5.85 -4.09
CA ASN A 318 -3.10 -6.39 -5.11
C ASN A 318 -2.52 -5.24 -5.96
N ASP A 319 -2.04 -5.54 -7.14
CA ASP A 319 -1.61 -4.56 -8.12
C ASP A 319 -2.81 -4.08 -8.96
N TRP A 320 -2.96 -2.76 -9.04
CA TRP A 320 -4.00 -2.09 -9.82
C TRP A 320 -3.36 -1.14 -10.82
N GLY A 321 -3.90 -1.11 -12.06
CA GLY A 321 -3.32 -0.35 -13.16
C GLY A 321 -3.30 1.17 -12.91
N ARG A 322 -4.42 1.75 -12.45
CA ARG A 322 -4.50 3.16 -12.07
C ARG A 322 -3.50 3.52 -10.99
N ASP A 323 -3.52 2.76 -9.90
CA ASP A 323 -2.65 2.98 -8.73
C ASP A 323 -1.18 2.89 -9.12
N THR A 324 -0.84 1.90 -9.97
CA THR A 324 0.50 1.74 -10.49
C THR A 324 0.96 2.98 -11.26
N MET A 325 0.14 3.53 -12.17
CA MET A 325 0.53 4.68 -12.99
C MET A 325 0.60 5.98 -12.18
N ILE A 326 -0.28 6.20 -11.23
CA ILE A 326 -0.23 7.37 -10.33
C ILE A 326 1.03 7.28 -9.43
N ALA A 327 1.29 6.13 -8.82
CA ALA A 327 2.44 5.92 -7.94
C ALA A 327 3.79 5.84 -8.69
N PHE A 328 3.78 5.61 -10.00
CA PHE A 328 4.94 5.28 -10.84
C PHE A 328 6.09 6.28 -10.70
N THR A 329 5.79 7.58 -10.81
CA THR A 329 6.82 8.62 -10.74
C THR A 329 7.52 8.62 -9.38
N GLY A 330 6.75 8.58 -8.29
CA GLY A 330 7.31 8.62 -6.94
C GLY A 330 8.04 7.35 -6.55
N LEU A 331 7.42 6.18 -6.73
CA LEU A 331 7.99 4.93 -6.25
C LEU A 331 9.13 4.39 -7.13
N VAL A 332 9.08 4.66 -8.44
CA VAL A 332 10.02 4.07 -9.41
C VAL A 332 11.01 5.09 -9.94
N LEU A 333 10.53 6.23 -10.48
CA LEU A 333 11.42 7.19 -11.12
C LEU A 333 12.18 8.04 -10.09
N SER A 334 11.52 8.50 -9.02
CA SER A 334 12.18 9.26 -7.96
C SER A 334 13.25 8.44 -7.22
N THR A 335 13.09 7.12 -7.18
CA THR A 335 14.09 6.19 -6.63
C THR A 335 15.10 5.69 -7.66
N ARG A 336 15.02 6.16 -8.92
CA ARG A 336 15.89 5.81 -10.05
C ARG A 336 15.92 4.33 -10.43
N ARG A 337 14.81 3.62 -10.21
CA ARG A 337 14.61 2.22 -10.64
C ARG A 337 14.18 2.17 -12.10
N PHE A 338 14.99 2.72 -13.01
CA PHE A 338 14.59 2.93 -14.40
C PHE A 338 14.32 1.63 -15.17
N GLU A 339 15.04 0.56 -14.87
CA GLU A 339 14.79 -0.74 -15.50
C GLU A 339 13.48 -1.38 -15.01
N ASP A 340 13.15 -1.23 -13.73
CA ASP A 340 11.83 -1.62 -13.22
C ASP A 340 10.74 -0.78 -13.91
N GLY A 341 11.00 0.50 -14.14
CA GLY A 341 10.10 1.40 -14.88
C GLY A 341 9.85 0.91 -16.31
N LYS A 342 10.88 0.55 -17.06
CA LYS A 342 10.72 -0.06 -18.40
C LYS A 342 9.89 -1.34 -18.35
N SER A 343 10.15 -2.20 -17.37
CA SER A 343 9.42 -3.44 -17.18
C SER A 343 7.93 -3.22 -16.98
N ILE A 344 7.56 -2.24 -16.13
CA ILE A 344 6.16 -1.84 -15.88
C ILE A 344 5.53 -1.30 -17.17
N LEU A 345 6.16 -0.34 -17.84
CA LEU A 345 5.63 0.26 -19.07
C LEU A 345 5.43 -0.77 -20.19
N ARG A 346 6.34 -1.74 -20.33
CA ARG A 346 6.19 -2.87 -21.29
C ARG A 346 5.00 -3.76 -20.94
N THR A 347 4.79 -4.03 -19.67
CA THR A 347 3.64 -4.83 -19.21
C THR A 347 2.33 -4.14 -19.60
N PHE A 348 2.20 -2.85 -19.35
CA PHE A 348 1.01 -2.08 -19.73
C PHE A 348 0.78 -2.11 -21.24
N LYS A 349 1.81 -1.84 -22.03
CA LYS A 349 1.75 -1.94 -23.49
C LYS A 349 1.23 -3.31 -23.95
N LYS A 350 1.79 -4.41 -23.41
CA LYS A 350 1.44 -5.78 -23.79
C LYS A 350 -0.06 -6.07 -23.64
N TYR A 351 -0.70 -5.48 -22.65
CA TYR A 351 -2.12 -5.66 -22.36
C TYR A 351 -3.01 -4.53 -22.89
N CYS A 352 -2.48 -3.59 -23.70
CA CYS A 352 -3.30 -2.60 -24.37
C CYS A 352 -4.30 -3.26 -25.32
N SER A 353 -5.57 -2.93 -25.20
CA SER A 353 -6.63 -3.52 -26.01
C SER A 353 -7.72 -2.50 -26.30
N GLU A 354 -8.00 -2.27 -27.59
CA GLU A 354 -8.95 -1.26 -28.06
C GLU A 354 -8.67 0.12 -27.45
N GLY A 355 -7.38 0.49 -27.34
CA GLY A 355 -6.93 1.75 -26.81
C GLY A 355 -7.13 1.93 -25.30
N MET A 356 -7.40 0.87 -24.56
CA MET A 356 -7.47 0.89 -23.10
C MET A 356 -6.39 0.04 -22.46
N LEU A 357 -5.89 0.49 -21.32
CA LEU A 357 -4.99 -0.25 -20.46
C LEU A 357 -5.80 -0.88 -19.31
N PRO A 358 -5.43 -2.09 -18.85
CA PRO A 358 -6.19 -2.76 -17.81
C PRO A 358 -5.99 -2.09 -16.45
N ASN A 359 -7.07 -2.09 -15.67
CA ASN A 359 -7.01 -1.73 -14.26
C ASN A 359 -6.66 -2.94 -13.36
N ASN A 360 -6.93 -4.15 -13.87
CA ASN A 360 -6.50 -5.38 -13.21
C ASN A 360 -5.90 -6.31 -14.28
N PHE A 361 -4.70 -6.81 -13.99
CA PHE A 361 -3.98 -7.73 -14.87
C PHE A 361 -4.35 -9.18 -14.57
N PRO A 362 -4.25 -10.09 -15.55
CA PRO A 362 -4.42 -11.51 -15.30
C PRO A 362 -3.41 -12.00 -14.25
N ASP A 363 -3.89 -12.74 -13.28
CA ASP A 363 -3.09 -13.30 -12.21
C ASP A 363 -2.79 -14.79 -12.43
N SER A 364 -3.67 -15.48 -13.18
CA SER A 364 -3.53 -16.90 -13.54
C SER A 364 -3.82 -17.13 -15.00
N GLU A 365 -3.41 -18.29 -15.51
CA GLU A 365 -3.73 -18.71 -16.87
C GLU A 365 -5.26 -18.86 -17.05
N GLY A 366 -5.81 -18.14 -18.02
CA GLY A 366 -7.26 -18.09 -18.28
C GLY A 366 -7.98 -16.87 -17.73
N ASP A 367 -7.38 -16.13 -16.82
CA ASP A 367 -7.94 -14.86 -16.34
C ASP A 367 -7.96 -13.82 -17.46
N GLN A 368 -8.96 -12.95 -17.43
CA GLN A 368 -9.06 -11.84 -18.38
C GLN A 368 -8.73 -10.52 -17.72
N PRO A 369 -7.97 -9.64 -18.40
CA PRO A 369 -7.73 -8.28 -17.89
C PRO A 369 -9.03 -7.49 -17.79
N ILE A 370 -9.13 -6.61 -16.77
CA ILE A 370 -10.30 -5.77 -16.54
C ILE A 370 -10.01 -4.33 -16.97
N TYR A 371 -10.81 -3.79 -17.90
CA TYR A 371 -10.62 -2.47 -18.53
C TYR A 371 -11.71 -1.48 -18.07
N ASN A 372 -11.85 -1.25 -16.78
CA ASN A 372 -12.96 -0.49 -16.18
C ASN A 372 -12.56 0.91 -15.70
N THR A 373 -11.49 1.51 -16.26
CA THR A 373 -11.03 2.86 -15.92
C THR A 373 -10.81 3.69 -17.16
N ILE A 374 -11.17 4.98 -17.10
CA ILE A 374 -10.88 5.95 -18.16
C ILE A 374 -9.54 6.67 -17.89
N ASP A 375 -9.23 6.95 -16.65
CA ASP A 375 -8.05 7.69 -16.22
C ASP A 375 -6.77 6.87 -16.23
N GLY A 376 -6.82 5.57 -15.90
CA GLY A 376 -5.64 4.70 -15.85
C GLY A 376 -4.84 4.69 -17.17
N THR A 377 -5.56 4.71 -18.32
CA THR A 377 -4.93 4.81 -19.64
C THR A 377 -4.29 6.18 -19.88
N LEU A 378 -4.89 7.25 -19.40
CA LEU A 378 -4.37 8.61 -19.59
C LEU A 378 -3.17 8.89 -18.69
N TRP A 379 -3.13 8.31 -17.49
CA TRP A 379 -1.97 8.35 -16.60
C TRP A 379 -0.72 7.69 -17.21
N TYR A 380 -0.88 6.76 -18.14
CA TYR A 380 0.24 6.15 -18.85
C TYR A 380 1.03 7.17 -19.69
N PHE A 381 0.36 8.12 -20.34
CA PHE A 381 1.03 9.23 -21.03
C PHE A 381 1.85 10.08 -20.07
N TYR A 382 1.28 10.42 -18.91
CA TYR A 382 1.98 11.14 -17.87
C TYR A 382 3.20 10.36 -17.36
N GLY A 383 3.03 9.07 -17.09
CA GLY A 383 4.14 8.20 -16.66
C GLY A 383 5.29 8.14 -17.68
N ILE A 384 5.00 8.07 -18.98
CA ILE A 384 6.01 8.09 -20.05
C ILE A 384 6.66 9.47 -20.16
N HIS A 385 5.91 10.55 -20.03
CA HIS A 385 6.46 11.90 -19.99
C HIS A 385 7.46 12.06 -18.84
N LYS A 386 7.07 11.65 -17.64
CA LYS A 386 7.96 11.68 -16.46
C LYS A 386 9.17 10.75 -16.65
N TYR A 387 8.98 9.57 -17.25
CA TYR A 387 10.11 8.69 -17.56
C TYR A 387 11.15 9.38 -18.44
N LEU A 388 10.72 10.07 -19.50
CA LEU A 388 11.61 10.84 -20.37
C LEU A 388 12.29 12.01 -19.63
N GLU A 389 11.58 12.72 -18.75
CA GLU A 389 12.16 13.78 -17.94
C GLU A 389 13.30 13.26 -17.03
N TYR A 390 13.12 12.08 -16.43
CA TYR A 390 14.09 11.48 -15.52
C TYR A 390 15.29 10.81 -16.23
N THR A 391 15.07 10.26 -17.43
CA THR A 391 16.07 9.39 -18.09
C THR A 391 16.66 9.97 -19.37
N GLY A 392 15.90 10.77 -20.12
CA GLY A 392 16.23 11.17 -21.49
C GLY A 392 16.17 10.05 -22.51
N ASP A 393 15.73 8.82 -22.15
CA ASP A 393 15.75 7.63 -22.98
C ASP A 393 14.66 7.65 -24.06
N ILE A 394 14.86 8.53 -25.05
CA ILE A 394 13.92 8.73 -26.16
C ILE A 394 13.84 7.49 -27.07
N ASP A 395 14.93 6.73 -27.21
CA ASP A 395 14.96 5.54 -28.08
C ASP A 395 14.04 4.45 -27.56
N PHE A 396 14.01 4.18 -26.27
CA PHE A 396 13.06 3.23 -25.67
C PHE A 396 11.60 3.63 -25.96
N VAL A 397 11.28 4.91 -25.78
CA VAL A 397 9.90 5.38 -26.02
C VAL A 397 9.55 5.32 -27.51
N LYS A 398 10.47 5.73 -28.38
CA LYS A 398 10.31 5.67 -29.85
C LYS A 398 10.07 4.26 -30.35
N ASP A 399 10.92 3.32 -29.94
CA ASP A 399 10.97 1.99 -30.51
C ASP A 399 9.93 1.04 -29.89
N GLU A 400 9.57 1.28 -28.63
CA GLU A 400 8.68 0.37 -27.93
C GLU A 400 7.29 0.95 -27.61
N LEU A 401 7.13 2.25 -27.36
CA LEU A 401 5.89 2.78 -26.80
C LEU A 401 5.10 3.71 -27.75
N TYR A 402 5.76 4.37 -28.68
CA TYR A 402 5.17 5.41 -29.53
C TYR A 402 3.89 4.96 -30.27
N ASP A 403 3.95 3.79 -30.92
CA ASP A 403 2.82 3.28 -31.70
C ASP A 403 1.61 2.92 -30.82
N THR A 404 1.86 2.49 -29.58
CA THR A 404 0.80 2.23 -28.59
C THR A 404 0.12 3.53 -28.16
N LEU A 405 0.88 4.62 -27.96
CA LEU A 405 0.31 5.92 -27.62
C LEU A 405 -0.58 6.45 -28.76
N ASP A 406 -0.14 6.31 -29.99
CA ASP A 406 -0.93 6.68 -31.17
C ASP A 406 -2.20 5.83 -31.32
N GLU A 407 -2.11 4.52 -31.08
CA GLU A 407 -3.24 3.60 -31.07
C GLU A 407 -4.28 4.00 -30.01
N ILE A 408 -3.83 4.34 -28.80
CA ILE A 408 -4.71 4.81 -27.69
C ILE A 408 -5.49 6.06 -28.14
N ILE A 409 -4.81 7.05 -28.72
CA ILE A 409 -5.47 8.29 -29.18
C ILE A 409 -6.51 7.97 -30.26
N LYS A 410 -6.18 7.16 -31.25
CA LYS A 410 -7.10 6.75 -32.33
C LYS A 410 -8.35 6.07 -31.82
N TRP A 411 -8.22 5.17 -30.84
CA TRP A 411 -9.36 4.52 -30.22
C TRP A 411 -10.24 5.47 -29.42
N HIS A 412 -9.66 6.41 -28.68
CA HIS A 412 -10.43 7.41 -27.94
C HIS A 412 -11.21 8.36 -28.87
N ILE A 413 -10.65 8.69 -30.02
CA ILE A 413 -11.35 9.47 -31.06
C ILE A 413 -12.47 8.66 -31.71
N LYS A 414 -12.19 7.43 -32.12
CA LYS A 414 -13.16 6.51 -32.74
C LYS A 414 -14.28 6.11 -31.79
N GLY A 415 -13.96 5.92 -30.53
CA GLY A 415 -14.80 5.33 -29.49
C GLY A 415 -14.31 3.93 -29.08
N THR A 416 -14.27 3.68 -27.77
CA THR A 416 -13.86 2.41 -27.16
C THR A 416 -14.88 1.94 -26.13
N ARG A 417 -14.51 1.03 -25.23
CA ARG A 417 -15.39 0.44 -24.21
C ARG A 417 -16.06 1.51 -23.36
N TYR A 418 -17.20 1.16 -22.76
CA TYR A 418 -17.96 2.02 -21.81
C TYR A 418 -18.36 3.39 -22.36
N ASN A 419 -18.63 3.52 -23.68
CA ASN A 419 -18.94 4.78 -24.35
C ASN A 419 -17.83 5.84 -24.20
N ILE A 420 -16.58 5.43 -23.97
CA ILE A 420 -15.46 6.37 -23.93
C ILE A 420 -15.18 6.81 -25.36
N LYS A 421 -15.39 8.10 -25.64
CA LYS A 421 -15.22 8.69 -26.95
C LYS A 421 -14.97 10.20 -26.85
N VAL A 422 -14.16 10.72 -27.76
CA VAL A 422 -14.03 12.16 -27.96
C VAL A 422 -15.31 12.72 -28.62
N ASP A 423 -15.82 13.79 -28.07
CA ASP A 423 -16.89 14.57 -28.70
C ASP A 423 -16.29 15.44 -29.82
N GLU A 424 -16.75 15.23 -31.05
CA GLU A 424 -16.21 15.90 -32.25
C GLU A 424 -16.48 17.40 -32.26
N GLU A 425 -17.52 17.85 -31.56
CA GLU A 425 -17.89 19.29 -31.54
C GLU A 425 -16.91 20.09 -30.70
N ASP A 426 -16.53 19.58 -29.51
CA ASP A 426 -15.74 20.32 -28.54
C ASP A 426 -14.36 19.69 -28.20
N GLY A 427 -14.07 18.52 -28.75
CA GLY A 427 -12.81 17.82 -28.54
C GLY A 427 -12.67 17.15 -27.16
N LEU A 428 -13.63 17.33 -26.26
CA LEU A 428 -13.59 16.79 -24.91
C LEU A 428 -13.89 15.29 -24.88
N LEU A 429 -13.25 14.59 -23.95
CA LEU A 429 -13.47 13.17 -23.76
C LEU A 429 -14.71 12.93 -22.90
N PHE A 430 -15.62 12.13 -23.42
CA PHE A 430 -16.82 11.63 -22.75
C PHE A 430 -16.64 10.17 -22.38
N GLY A 431 -17.20 9.71 -21.25
CA GLY A 431 -17.18 8.29 -20.90
C GLY A 431 -18.27 7.89 -19.91
N GLY A 432 -18.65 6.62 -19.98
CA GLY A 432 -19.54 5.99 -19.03
C GLY A 432 -21.02 6.25 -19.21
N SER A 433 -21.76 5.95 -18.16
CA SER A 433 -23.19 6.17 -17.97
C SER A 433 -23.49 6.35 -16.48
N LYS A 434 -24.73 6.70 -16.14
CA LYS A 434 -25.15 6.87 -14.74
C LYS A 434 -24.90 5.64 -13.83
N ASP A 435 -24.74 4.46 -14.41
CA ASP A 435 -24.56 3.18 -13.68
C ASP A 435 -23.10 2.73 -13.69
N THR A 436 -22.17 3.51 -14.26
CA THR A 436 -20.74 3.22 -14.32
C THR A 436 -19.92 4.09 -13.37
N GLN A 437 -18.77 3.56 -12.93
CA GLN A 437 -17.75 4.28 -12.18
C GLN A 437 -16.41 4.03 -12.88
N LEU A 438 -15.96 4.98 -13.70
CA LEU A 438 -14.75 4.82 -14.51
C LEU A 438 -13.59 5.71 -14.07
N THR A 439 -13.87 6.72 -13.22
CA THR A 439 -12.86 7.61 -12.66
C THR A 439 -12.28 7.01 -11.36
N TRP A 440 -11.29 7.66 -10.77
CA TRP A 440 -10.73 7.21 -9.50
C TRP A 440 -11.73 7.21 -8.33
N MET A 441 -12.85 7.94 -8.44
CA MET A 441 -13.95 7.88 -7.48
C MET A 441 -14.92 6.75 -7.85
N ASP A 442 -14.50 5.50 -7.70
CA ASP A 442 -15.09 4.32 -8.33
C ASP A 442 -15.84 3.36 -7.41
N VAL A 443 -16.21 3.78 -6.20
CA VAL A 443 -16.97 2.92 -5.29
C VAL A 443 -18.35 2.59 -5.83
N LYS A 444 -18.67 1.30 -5.78
CA LYS A 444 -19.97 0.75 -6.14
C LYS A 444 -20.51 -0.12 -5.02
N TYR A 445 -21.71 0.20 -4.53
CA TYR A 445 -22.40 -0.59 -3.52
C TYR A 445 -23.60 -1.32 -4.14
N LYS A 446 -23.60 -2.65 -4.11
CA LYS A 446 -24.68 -3.51 -4.69
C LYS A 446 -25.14 -3.08 -6.09
N GLY A 447 -24.19 -2.75 -6.95
CA GLY A 447 -24.46 -2.31 -8.32
C GLY A 447 -24.76 -0.82 -8.49
N TYR A 448 -24.90 -0.05 -7.40
CA TYR A 448 -25.12 1.39 -7.43
C TYR A 448 -23.76 2.12 -7.34
N ALA A 449 -23.47 2.98 -8.33
CA ALA A 449 -22.30 3.85 -8.31
C ALA A 449 -22.56 5.02 -7.33
N VAL A 450 -21.75 5.13 -6.28
CA VAL A 450 -21.94 6.17 -5.25
C VAL A 450 -21.62 7.56 -5.79
N THR A 451 -20.58 7.66 -6.60
CA THR A 451 -20.14 8.89 -7.27
C THR A 451 -20.08 8.66 -8.78
N PRO A 452 -21.24 8.62 -9.49
CA PRO A 452 -21.32 8.24 -10.89
C PRO A 452 -20.91 9.40 -11.80
N ARG A 453 -19.64 9.80 -11.76
CA ARG A 453 -19.07 10.92 -12.51
C ARG A 453 -18.90 10.57 -13.99
N TRP A 454 -20.02 10.24 -14.66
CA TRP A 454 -20.08 9.94 -16.08
C TRP A 454 -20.17 11.22 -16.93
N GLY A 455 -19.95 11.10 -18.22
CA GLY A 455 -19.90 12.24 -19.11
C GLY A 455 -18.49 12.81 -19.23
N LYS A 456 -18.36 14.12 -19.21
CA LYS A 456 -17.09 14.85 -19.34
C LYS A 456 -16.62 15.26 -17.93
N ALA A 457 -15.77 14.44 -17.29
CA ALA A 457 -15.20 14.76 -15.99
C ALA A 457 -13.97 15.67 -16.13
N VAL A 458 -13.77 16.58 -15.19
CA VAL A 458 -12.77 17.65 -15.28
C VAL A 458 -11.34 17.13 -15.33
N GLU A 459 -10.97 16.21 -14.43
CA GLU A 459 -9.64 15.61 -14.40
C GLU A 459 -9.36 14.74 -15.62
N ILE A 460 -10.40 14.06 -16.11
CA ILE A 460 -10.28 13.24 -17.31
C ILE A 460 -9.94 14.12 -18.53
N ASN A 461 -10.58 15.27 -18.64
CA ASN A 461 -10.32 16.18 -19.74
C ASN A 461 -9.01 16.96 -19.58
N ALA A 462 -8.56 17.22 -18.36
CA ALA A 462 -7.21 17.73 -18.11
C ALA A 462 -6.13 16.69 -18.50
N LEU A 463 -6.32 15.41 -18.14
CA LEU A 463 -5.44 14.31 -18.55
C LEU A 463 -5.46 14.07 -20.06
N TRP A 464 -6.64 14.10 -20.69
CA TRP A 464 -6.77 13.94 -22.13
C TRP A 464 -6.02 15.03 -22.92
N TYR A 465 -6.21 16.30 -22.52
CA TYR A 465 -5.44 17.40 -23.08
C TYR A 465 -3.94 17.18 -22.95
N ASN A 466 -3.49 16.79 -21.75
CA ASN A 466 -2.09 16.51 -21.50
C ASN A 466 -1.59 15.30 -22.31
N ALA A 467 -2.38 14.24 -22.49
CA ALA A 467 -2.02 13.10 -23.32
C ALA A 467 -1.74 13.52 -24.77
N LEU A 468 -2.60 14.37 -25.36
CA LEU A 468 -2.40 14.91 -26.70
C LEU A 468 -1.15 15.81 -26.78
N LYS A 469 -0.93 16.69 -25.81
CA LYS A 469 0.24 17.58 -25.74
C LYS A 469 1.56 16.81 -25.57
N ILE A 470 1.56 15.80 -24.72
CA ILE A 470 2.71 14.90 -24.53
C ILE A 470 3.04 14.17 -25.83
N PHE A 471 2.01 13.66 -26.52
CA PHE A 471 2.23 12.95 -27.79
C PHE A 471 2.66 13.90 -28.91
N GLN A 472 2.15 15.15 -28.92
CA GLN A 472 2.59 16.21 -29.83
C GLN A 472 4.10 16.52 -29.64
N ASP A 473 4.51 16.72 -28.40
CA ASP A 473 5.90 17.04 -28.05
C ASP A 473 6.84 15.86 -28.41
N LEU A 474 6.41 14.64 -28.12
CA LEU A 474 7.13 13.43 -28.50
C LEU A 474 7.24 13.29 -30.03
N SER A 475 6.16 13.51 -30.78
CA SER A 475 6.18 13.46 -32.24
C SER A 475 7.15 14.50 -32.82
N ASN A 476 7.13 15.72 -32.32
CA ASN A 476 8.03 16.79 -32.72
C ASN A 476 9.51 16.42 -32.46
N LYS A 477 9.83 15.88 -31.26
CA LYS A 477 11.19 15.44 -30.90
C LYS A 477 11.69 14.30 -31.81
N LEU A 478 10.77 13.46 -32.29
CA LEU A 478 11.08 12.34 -33.19
C LEU A 478 11.02 12.70 -34.69
N GLY A 479 10.61 13.92 -35.05
CA GLY A 479 10.41 14.33 -36.43
C GLY A 479 9.27 13.57 -37.13
N LYS A 480 8.29 13.10 -36.34
CA LYS A 480 7.09 12.40 -36.86
C LYS A 480 5.92 13.37 -37.01
N GLU A 481 5.01 13.06 -37.94
CA GLU A 481 3.78 13.83 -38.13
C GLU A 481 2.86 13.70 -36.93
N PHE A 482 2.24 14.81 -36.52
CA PHE A 482 1.22 14.86 -35.48
C PHE A 482 -0.14 15.26 -36.09
N ALA A 483 -1.06 14.33 -36.12
CA ALA A 483 -2.35 14.49 -36.83
C ALA A 483 -3.50 15.06 -35.98
N TYR A 484 -3.27 15.35 -34.69
CA TYR A 484 -4.36 15.65 -33.74
C TYR A 484 -4.44 17.12 -33.29
N GLY A 485 -3.82 18.05 -34.03
CA GLY A 485 -3.76 19.48 -33.67
C GLY A 485 -5.14 20.12 -33.53
N GLU A 486 -6.09 19.75 -34.41
CA GLU A 486 -7.47 20.24 -34.35
C GLU A 486 -8.17 19.95 -33.02
N TYR A 487 -7.93 18.76 -32.43
CA TYR A 487 -8.52 18.43 -31.13
C TYR A 487 -7.95 19.28 -30.00
N ILE A 488 -6.63 19.56 -30.02
CA ILE A 488 -6.01 20.45 -29.03
C ILE A 488 -6.64 21.82 -29.06
N GLU A 489 -6.79 22.43 -30.24
CA GLU A 489 -7.41 23.76 -30.42
C GLU A 489 -8.86 23.78 -29.91
N LYS A 490 -9.65 22.74 -30.23
CA LYS A 490 -11.01 22.59 -29.72
C LYS A 490 -11.06 22.52 -28.21
N ILE A 491 -10.18 21.68 -27.58
CA ILE A 491 -10.14 21.50 -26.15
C ILE A 491 -9.75 22.80 -25.43
N GLU A 492 -8.72 23.51 -25.91
CA GLU A 492 -8.25 24.77 -25.29
C GLU A 492 -9.37 25.80 -25.17
N LYS A 493 -10.28 25.84 -26.14
CA LYS A 493 -11.45 26.69 -26.10
C LYS A 493 -12.56 26.14 -25.22
N SER A 494 -12.98 24.91 -25.48
CA SER A 494 -14.17 24.31 -24.87
C SER A 494 -14.00 24.01 -23.41
N PHE A 495 -12.76 23.61 -22.97
CA PHE A 495 -12.49 23.32 -21.57
C PHE A 495 -12.76 24.51 -20.68
N ARG A 496 -12.25 25.70 -21.06
CA ARG A 496 -12.45 26.92 -20.28
C ARG A 496 -13.91 27.37 -20.32
N GLU A 497 -14.55 27.34 -21.49
CA GLU A 497 -15.96 27.75 -21.65
C GLU A 497 -16.93 26.87 -20.83
N LYS A 498 -16.64 25.58 -20.68
CA LYS A 498 -17.56 24.61 -20.06
C LYS A 498 -17.25 24.34 -18.60
N PHE A 499 -15.96 24.27 -18.23
CA PHE A 499 -15.58 23.92 -16.86
C PHE A 499 -15.39 25.11 -15.93
N VAL A 500 -14.90 26.27 -16.41
CA VAL A 500 -14.76 27.43 -15.52
C VAL A 500 -16.18 28.00 -15.24
N ASN A 501 -16.57 27.94 -13.97
CA ASN A 501 -17.88 28.40 -13.55
C ASN A 501 -17.86 29.90 -13.17
N LYS A 502 -19.04 30.47 -12.89
CA LYS A 502 -19.21 31.89 -12.54
C LYS A 502 -18.41 32.32 -11.28
N ASP A 503 -18.09 31.38 -10.39
CA ASP A 503 -17.36 31.62 -9.13
C ASP A 503 -15.84 31.46 -9.34
N GLY A 504 -15.41 31.08 -10.57
CA GLY A 504 -14.02 31.02 -11.00
C GLY A 504 -13.28 29.72 -10.63
N TYR A 505 -13.97 28.71 -10.08
CA TYR A 505 -13.43 27.35 -9.94
C TYR A 505 -14.01 26.42 -11.03
N LEU A 506 -13.61 25.13 -11.07
CA LEU A 506 -14.05 24.26 -12.15
C LEU A 506 -15.22 23.38 -11.72
N ASN A 507 -16.19 23.23 -12.64
CA ASN A 507 -17.23 22.21 -12.54
C ASN A 507 -16.61 20.81 -12.48
N ASP A 508 -17.15 19.92 -11.66
CA ASP A 508 -16.58 18.58 -11.47
C ASP A 508 -16.81 17.68 -12.70
N TYR A 509 -18.04 17.68 -13.24
CA TYR A 509 -18.34 16.97 -14.48
C TYR A 509 -19.56 17.55 -15.21
N ILE A 510 -19.69 17.21 -16.49
CA ILE A 510 -20.75 17.69 -17.39
C ILE A 510 -21.39 16.49 -18.09
N THR A 511 -22.70 16.44 -18.09
CA THR A 511 -23.51 15.42 -18.77
C THR A 511 -24.56 16.08 -19.67
N ASP A 512 -25.31 15.30 -20.43
CA ASP A 512 -26.52 15.73 -21.13
C ASP A 512 -27.67 16.15 -20.18
N LEU A 513 -27.61 15.77 -18.90
CA LEU A 513 -28.57 16.16 -17.87
C LEU A 513 -28.21 17.47 -17.16
N GLY A 514 -27.02 18.01 -17.39
CA GLY A 514 -26.55 19.24 -16.79
C GLY A 514 -25.13 19.21 -16.26
N VAL A 515 -24.78 20.24 -15.50
CA VAL A 515 -23.45 20.49 -14.95
C VAL A 515 -23.46 20.21 -13.45
N ASN A 516 -22.48 19.45 -12.98
CA ASN A 516 -22.20 19.28 -11.53
C ASN A 516 -21.10 20.25 -11.12
N SER A 517 -21.40 21.12 -10.16
CA SER A 517 -20.48 22.15 -9.64
C SER A 517 -20.05 21.87 -8.19
N GLN A 518 -20.15 20.62 -7.70
CA GLN A 518 -19.63 20.25 -6.39
C GLN A 518 -18.14 20.57 -6.30
N VAL A 519 -17.72 21.14 -5.17
CA VAL A 519 -16.31 21.41 -4.92
C VAL A 519 -15.62 20.12 -4.54
N ARG A 520 -14.89 19.56 -5.49
CA ARG A 520 -14.12 18.33 -5.38
C ARG A 520 -12.65 18.57 -5.75
N PRO A 521 -11.71 17.71 -5.28
CA PRO A 521 -10.28 17.93 -5.51
C PRO A 521 -9.84 17.71 -6.97
N ASN A 522 -10.66 17.05 -7.79
CA ASN A 522 -10.35 16.65 -9.17
C ASN A 522 -9.86 17.80 -10.05
N GLN A 523 -10.40 18.99 -9.85
CA GLN A 523 -10.05 20.19 -10.59
C GLN A 523 -8.57 20.60 -10.44
N ILE A 524 -7.88 20.15 -9.39
CA ILE A 524 -6.46 20.49 -9.15
C ILE A 524 -5.55 19.95 -10.26
N LEU A 525 -5.95 18.84 -10.93
CA LEU A 525 -5.19 18.26 -12.02
C LEU A 525 -5.07 19.19 -13.23
N ALA A 526 -6.06 20.06 -13.47
CA ALA A 526 -5.96 21.08 -14.52
C ALA A 526 -4.85 22.12 -14.27
N VAL A 527 -4.36 22.21 -13.01
CA VAL A 527 -3.30 23.14 -12.60
C VAL A 527 -1.95 22.44 -12.40
N SER A 528 -1.94 21.19 -11.92
CA SER A 528 -0.71 20.48 -11.59
C SER A 528 -0.05 19.79 -12.79
N LEU A 529 -0.82 19.36 -13.79
CA LEU A 529 -0.30 18.65 -14.95
C LEU A 529 0.65 19.50 -15.80
N PRO A 530 1.59 18.90 -16.56
CA PRO A 530 2.68 19.61 -17.25
C PRO A 530 2.20 20.69 -18.23
N TYR A 531 1.17 20.40 -19.02
CA TYR A 531 0.66 21.32 -20.04
C TYR A 531 -0.56 22.07 -19.53
N LYS A 532 -0.42 23.40 -19.45
CA LYS A 532 -1.42 24.30 -18.88
C LYS A 532 -2.58 24.52 -19.84
N ILE A 533 -3.81 24.46 -19.33
CA ILE A 533 -5.05 24.72 -20.07
C ILE A 533 -5.80 25.94 -19.54
N LEU A 534 -5.43 26.42 -18.37
CA LEU A 534 -5.98 27.59 -17.70
C LEU A 534 -5.00 28.76 -17.75
N THR A 535 -5.51 29.99 -17.60
CA THR A 535 -4.66 31.16 -17.32
C THR A 535 -4.19 31.14 -15.87
N LEU A 536 -3.09 31.83 -15.56
CA LEU A 536 -2.57 31.94 -14.20
C LEU A 536 -3.62 32.48 -13.20
N GLU A 537 -4.49 33.41 -13.64
CA GLU A 537 -5.57 33.93 -12.79
C GLU A 537 -6.62 32.85 -12.47
N GLU A 538 -6.99 32.04 -13.47
CA GLU A 538 -7.90 30.91 -13.29
C GLU A 538 -7.27 29.81 -12.41
N GLU A 539 -6.00 29.47 -12.67
CA GLU A 539 -5.25 28.50 -11.83
C GLU A 539 -5.25 28.94 -10.36
N LYS A 540 -5.01 30.23 -10.10
CA LYS A 540 -5.02 30.78 -8.75
C LYS A 540 -6.38 30.63 -8.07
N LYS A 541 -7.47 30.92 -8.77
CA LYS A 541 -8.84 30.77 -8.23
C LYS A 541 -9.15 29.31 -7.91
N VAL A 542 -8.73 28.37 -8.76
CA VAL A 542 -8.88 26.93 -8.52
C VAL A 542 -8.11 26.49 -7.28
N VAL A 543 -6.82 26.87 -7.18
CA VAL A 543 -5.97 26.51 -6.02
C VAL A 543 -6.52 27.11 -4.73
N ASP A 544 -6.92 28.39 -4.73
CA ASP A 544 -7.48 29.06 -3.56
C ASP A 544 -8.79 28.41 -3.11
N ARG A 545 -9.65 28.02 -4.06
CA ARG A 545 -10.92 27.33 -3.76
C ARG A 545 -10.67 25.95 -3.15
N VAL A 546 -9.80 25.16 -3.76
CA VAL A 546 -9.41 23.83 -3.25
C VAL A 546 -8.79 23.95 -1.86
N LYS A 547 -7.90 24.93 -1.65
CA LYS A 547 -7.29 25.19 -0.35
C LYS A 547 -8.34 25.54 0.71
N ALA A 548 -9.26 26.44 0.40
CA ALA A 548 -10.25 26.91 1.37
C ALA A 548 -11.22 25.81 1.81
N ASP A 549 -11.70 24.98 0.88
CA ASP A 549 -12.78 24.05 1.13
C ASP A 549 -12.31 22.62 1.48
N LEU A 550 -11.18 22.18 0.90
CA LEU A 550 -10.81 20.77 0.90
C LEU A 550 -9.52 20.45 1.66
N LEU A 551 -8.64 21.43 1.86
CA LEU A 551 -7.34 21.17 2.48
C LEU A 551 -7.49 20.71 3.93
N THR A 552 -6.73 19.66 4.27
CA THR A 552 -6.55 19.14 5.63
C THR A 552 -5.06 18.91 5.88
N PRO A 553 -4.65 18.59 7.12
CA PRO A 553 -3.25 18.27 7.43
C PRO A 553 -2.66 17.08 6.63
N TYR A 554 -3.50 16.17 6.13
CA TYR A 554 -3.09 14.90 5.53
C TYR A 554 -3.43 14.76 4.04
N GLY A 555 -4.08 15.75 3.45
CA GLY A 555 -4.49 15.72 2.05
C GLY A 555 -5.74 16.53 1.76
N LEU A 556 -6.44 16.17 0.70
CA LEU A 556 -7.67 16.86 0.27
C LEU A 556 -8.91 16.02 0.56
N ARG A 557 -9.94 16.65 1.12
CA ARG A 557 -11.29 16.08 1.18
C ARG A 557 -11.81 15.83 -0.24
N THR A 558 -12.53 14.76 -0.42
CA THR A 558 -13.16 14.40 -1.70
C THR A 558 -14.41 15.22 -2.03
N LEU A 559 -14.95 15.91 -1.03
CA LEU A 559 -16.10 16.79 -1.15
C LEU A 559 -16.02 17.90 -0.09
N SER A 560 -16.45 19.11 -0.44
CA SER A 560 -16.56 20.24 0.49
C SER A 560 -17.50 19.91 1.66
N ARG A 561 -17.14 20.36 2.85
CA ARG A 561 -17.97 20.23 4.06
C ARG A 561 -19.31 20.98 3.96
N GLU A 562 -19.39 21.98 3.09
CA GLU A 562 -20.60 22.76 2.84
C GLU A 562 -21.60 22.01 1.93
N ASP A 563 -21.19 20.92 1.29
CA ASP A 563 -22.07 20.12 0.45
C ASP A 563 -23.00 19.24 1.29
N LYS A 564 -24.27 19.18 0.91
CA LYS A 564 -25.29 18.37 1.61
C LYS A 564 -25.02 16.87 1.60
N GLU A 565 -24.19 16.39 0.68
CA GLU A 565 -23.79 14.97 0.53
C GLU A 565 -22.51 14.64 1.29
N TYR A 566 -21.92 15.59 2.02
CA TYR A 566 -20.69 15.40 2.77
C TYR A 566 -20.84 14.35 3.87
N ILE A 567 -19.90 13.42 3.93
CA ILE A 567 -19.79 12.38 4.95
C ILE A 567 -18.35 12.37 5.47
N GLY A 568 -18.12 12.95 6.65
CA GLY A 568 -16.77 13.17 7.20
C GLY A 568 -16.15 11.98 7.91
N ARG A 569 -16.86 10.85 8.08
CA ARG A 569 -16.38 9.67 8.82
C ARG A 569 -16.45 8.40 7.99
N TYR A 570 -15.32 7.70 7.88
CA TYR A 570 -15.22 6.40 7.22
C TYR A 570 -15.25 5.28 8.27
N GLU A 571 -16.45 4.93 8.74
CA GLU A 571 -16.61 3.94 9.81
C GLU A 571 -17.95 3.20 9.76
N GLY A 572 -18.05 2.11 10.51
CA GLY A 572 -19.26 1.32 10.66
C GLY A 572 -19.42 0.24 9.59
N SER A 573 -20.67 -0.06 9.19
CA SER A 573 -20.96 -1.12 8.22
C SER A 573 -20.34 -0.85 6.85
N LEU A 574 -20.18 -1.89 6.02
CA LEU A 574 -19.68 -1.77 4.65
C LEU A 574 -20.41 -0.66 3.87
N TYR A 575 -21.76 -0.63 3.96
CA TYR A 575 -22.55 0.43 3.32
C TYR A 575 -22.12 1.84 3.75
N LYS A 576 -22.00 2.08 5.08
CA LYS A 576 -21.62 3.40 5.59
C LYS A 576 -20.23 3.82 5.14
N ARG A 577 -19.30 2.87 5.07
CA ARG A 577 -17.94 3.13 4.58
C ARG A 577 -17.90 3.40 3.09
N ASP A 578 -18.60 2.57 2.29
CA ASP A 578 -18.62 2.73 0.83
C ASP A 578 -19.24 4.07 0.40
N ILE A 579 -20.33 4.51 1.04
CA ILE A 579 -20.93 5.80 0.72
C ILE A 579 -20.07 7.00 1.17
N ALA A 580 -19.19 6.82 2.17
CA ALA A 580 -18.29 7.89 2.64
C ALA A 580 -16.99 7.99 1.82
N TYR A 581 -16.59 6.92 1.11
CA TYR A 581 -15.26 6.74 0.56
C TYR A 581 -14.81 7.87 -0.39
N HIS A 582 -15.75 8.47 -1.15
CA HIS A 582 -15.51 9.63 -2.01
C HIS A 582 -16.48 10.79 -1.76
N GLN A 583 -17.05 10.87 -0.55
CA GLN A 583 -18.03 11.90 -0.18
C GLN A 583 -17.59 12.71 1.04
N GLY A 584 -16.28 12.84 1.25
CA GLY A 584 -15.76 13.63 2.36
C GLY A 584 -14.45 13.13 2.94
N THR A 585 -14.09 11.85 2.77
CA THR A 585 -12.79 11.31 3.17
C THR A 585 -11.64 12.07 2.51
N VAL A 586 -10.53 12.13 3.23
CA VAL A 586 -9.30 12.79 2.78
C VAL A 586 -8.43 11.77 2.04
N TRP A 587 -7.88 12.17 0.90
CA TRP A 587 -6.97 11.37 0.08
C TRP A 587 -5.63 12.06 -0.07
N THR A 588 -4.55 11.31 0.25
CA THR A 588 -3.19 11.87 0.24
C THR A 588 -2.57 11.86 -1.16
N TRP A 589 -2.94 10.92 -2.04
CA TRP A 589 -2.33 10.88 -3.37
C TRP A 589 -2.54 12.19 -4.15
N ILE A 590 -3.75 12.75 -4.12
CA ILE A 590 -4.06 14.00 -4.83
C ILE A 590 -3.46 15.24 -4.11
N TYR A 591 -2.98 15.06 -2.88
CA TYR A 591 -2.25 16.09 -2.14
C TYR A 591 -0.93 16.44 -2.78
N GLY A 592 -0.20 15.44 -3.35
CA GLY A 592 1.00 15.71 -4.14
C GLY A 592 0.74 16.66 -5.29
N HIS A 593 -0.35 16.46 -6.01
CA HIS A 593 -0.79 17.36 -7.09
C HIS A 593 -1.23 18.74 -6.57
N PHE A 594 -1.85 18.80 -5.39
CA PHE A 594 -2.17 20.09 -4.77
C PHE A 594 -0.91 20.90 -4.42
N ILE A 595 0.08 20.27 -3.79
CA ILE A 595 1.36 20.94 -3.43
C ILE A 595 2.06 21.42 -4.71
N GLU A 596 2.07 20.63 -5.77
CA GLU A 596 2.62 21.03 -7.06
C GLU A 596 1.86 22.21 -7.67
N ALA A 597 0.52 22.14 -7.72
CA ALA A 597 -0.31 23.23 -8.20
C ALA A 597 -0.12 24.52 -7.37
N TYR A 598 -0.02 24.35 -6.04
CA TYR A 598 0.24 25.47 -5.13
C TYR A 598 1.59 26.12 -5.40
N SER A 599 2.66 25.32 -5.61
CA SER A 599 3.99 25.83 -5.95
C SER A 599 4.03 26.53 -7.32
N ASN A 600 3.24 26.06 -8.29
CA ASN A 600 3.13 26.71 -9.61
C ASN A 600 2.51 28.10 -9.51
N VAL A 601 1.53 28.28 -8.63
CA VAL A 601 0.78 29.55 -8.47
C VAL A 601 1.45 30.49 -7.47
N TYR A 602 2.12 29.92 -6.46
CA TYR A 602 2.80 30.65 -5.38
C TYR A 602 4.27 30.19 -5.27
N PRO A 603 5.14 30.58 -6.22
CA PRO A 603 6.52 30.04 -6.30
C PRO A 603 7.41 30.41 -5.11
N GLU A 604 7.06 31.47 -4.36
CA GLU A 604 7.80 31.91 -3.18
C GLU A 604 7.28 31.32 -1.86
N ALA A 605 6.30 30.42 -1.93
CA ALA A 605 5.70 29.85 -0.72
C ALA A 605 6.62 28.82 -0.06
N ASP A 606 6.64 28.81 1.25
CA ASP A 606 7.25 27.71 2.02
C ASP A 606 6.37 26.45 1.93
N LEU A 607 6.85 25.46 1.21
CA LEU A 607 6.15 24.18 1.05
C LEU A 607 6.34 23.25 2.26
N GLY A 608 7.28 23.55 3.16
CA GLY A 608 7.56 22.73 4.35
C GLY A 608 6.33 22.50 5.22
N ILE A 609 5.46 23.51 5.30
CA ILE A 609 4.21 23.46 6.07
C ILE A 609 3.25 22.31 5.66
N PHE A 610 3.33 21.85 4.42
CA PHE A 610 2.48 20.76 3.93
C PHE A 610 3.01 19.37 4.31
N PHE A 611 4.25 19.26 4.78
CA PHE A 611 4.87 17.99 5.10
C PHE A 611 4.95 17.71 6.61
N GLU A 612 4.72 18.70 7.47
CA GLU A 612 4.86 18.54 8.93
C GLU A 612 3.98 17.43 9.50
N GLU A 613 2.67 17.50 9.22
CA GLU A 613 1.73 16.50 9.75
C GLU A 613 1.82 15.15 9.00
N ILE A 614 2.22 15.16 7.75
CA ILE A 614 2.56 13.93 7.02
C ILE A 614 3.76 13.22 7.68
N LYS A 615 4.80 13.96 8.07
CA LYS A 615 5.95 13.41 8.82
C LYS A 615 5.50 12.85 10.17
N ASN A 616 4.65 13.59 10.89
CA ASN A 616 4.11 13.13 12.17
C ASN A 616 3.33 11.82 12.01
N HIS A 617 2.42 11.73 11.03
CA HIS A 617 1.69 10.51 10.72
C HIS A 617 2.64 9.36 10.35
N PHE A 618 3.59 9.60 9.46
CA PHE A 618 4.55 8.60 8.97
C PHE A 618 5.34 7.93 10.10
N TYR A 619 5.75 8.69 11.13
CA TYR A 619 6.57 8.15 12.21
C TYR A 619 5.78 7.63 13.41
N ASN A 620 4.54 8.09 13.61
CA ASN A 620 3.88 7.92 14.90
C ASN A 620 2.48 7.30 14.84
N ASP A 621 1.89 7.14 13.66
CA ASP A 621 0.49 6.70 13.55
C ASP A 621 0.27 5.71 12.41
N SER A 622 -0.75 4.86 12.57
CA SER A 622 -1.19 3.89 11.56
C SER A 622 -0.04 2.98 11.06
N GLY A 623 0.24 2.97 9.77
CA GLY A 623 1.38 2.24 9.20
C GLY A 623 2.70 2.95 9.46
N LEU A 624 3.43 2.52 10.47
CA LEU A 624 4.72 3.11 10.85
C LEU A 624 5.73 3.05 9.70
N GLY A 625 6.23 4.22 9.29
CA GLY A 625 7.11 4.34 8.14
C GLY A 625 6.39 4.22 6.80
N SER A 626 5.07 4.51 6.79
CA SER A 626 4.26 4.58 5.57
C SER A 626 3.17 5.66 5.71
N ILE A 627 2.30 5.77 4.71
CA ILE A 627 1.19 6.74 4.69
C ILE A 627 -0.09 5.99 4.39
N SER A 628 -1.13 6.26 5.19
CA SER A 628 -2.46 5.65 5.02
C SER A 628 -3.08 5.99 3.67
N GLU A 629 -4.00 5.13 3.22
CA GLU A 629 -4.79 5.29 2.00
C GLU A 629 -5.65 6.55 2.07
N ILE A 630 -6.45 6.63 3.12
CA ILE A 630 -7.40 7.70 3.38
C ILE A 630 -7.37 8.13 4.85
N PHE A 631 -7.97 9.29 5.12
CA PHE A 631 -8.23 9.75 6.47
C PHE A 631 -9.71 10.16 6.59
N ASP A 632 -10.23 10.17 7.82
CA ASP A 632 -11.53 10.80 8.09
C ASP A 632 -11.49 12.27 7.61
N GLY A 633 -12.58 12.76 7.06
CA GLY A 633 -12.73 14.17 6.65
C GLY A 633 -12.89 15.12 7.82
N ASP A 634 -13.27 14.61 9.00
CA ASP A 634 -13.45 15.35 10.24
C ASP A 634 -12.38 15.00 11.27
N GLU A 635 -12.08 15.95 12.15
CA GLU A 635 -11.17 15.74 13.26
C GLU A 635 -11.58 14.54 14.12
N PRO A 636 -10.61 13.75 14.62
CA PRO A 636 -9.16 13.98 14.59
C PRO A 636 -8.43 13.46 13.33
N PHE A 637 -9.10 13.32 12.17
CA PHE A 637 -8.52 12.88 10.90
C PHE A 637 -7.81 11.52 11.01
N ARG A 638 -8.48 10.51 11.54
CA ARG A 638 -7.89 9.17 11.72
C ARG A 638 -7.52 8.54 10.38
N GLY A 639 -6.33 7.94 10.31
CA GLY A 639 -5.93 7.10 9.18
C GLY A 639 -6.87 5.90 9.03
N ARG A 640 -7.32 5.64 7.80
CA ARG A 640 -8.30 4.60 7.43
C ARG A 640 -7.83 3.85 6.18
N GLY A 641 -8.58 2.84 5.81
CA GLY A 641 -8.26 2.03 4.64
C GLY A 641 -7.01 1.18 4.84
N CYS A 642 -6.20 1.01 3.81
CA CYS A 642 -4.86 0.43 3.90
C CYS A 642 -3.96 1.34 4.74
N TYR A 643 -3.22 0.75 5.69
CA TYR A 643 -2.29 1.53 6.52
C TYR A 643 -1.01 1.95 5.78
N ALA A 644 -0.75 1.31 4.64
CA ALA A 644 0.38 1.60 3.77
C ALA A 644 -0.10 1.61 2.31
N GLN A 645 -0.14 2.79 1.69
CA GLN A 645 -0.70 2.97 0.35
C GLN A 645 0.34 3.50 -0.63
N ALA A 646 0.48 2.80 -1.77
CA ALA A 646 1.47 3.07 -2.80
C ALA A 646 1.41 4.50 -3.34
N TRP A 647 0.24 4.94 -3.79
CA TRP A 647 0.10 6.28 -4.36
C TRP A 647 0.22 7.41 -3.33
N SER A 648 -0.13 7.14 -2.04
CA SER A 648 0.09 8.13 -0.98
C SER A 648 1.59 8.36 -0.75
N VAL A 649 2.36 7.27 -0.56
CA VAL A 649 3.83 7.35 -0.41
C VAL A 649 4.48 7.88 -1.69
N GLY A 650 4.03 7.40 -2.86
CA GLY A 650 4.58 7.77 -4.16
C GLY A 650 4.44 9.26 -4.46
N GLU A 651 3.25 9.83 -4.30
CA GLU A 651 3.00 11.23 -4.60
C GLU A 651 3.67 12.18 -3.59
N ILE A 652 3.73 11.80 -2.31
CA ILE A 652 4.51 12.58 -1.33
C ILE A 652 6.02 12.52 -1.64
N LEU A 653 6.57 11.34 -1.95
CA LEU A 653 7.98 11.23 -2.35
C LEU A 653 8.28 12.02 -3.63
N ARG A 654 7.40 11.95 -4.64
CA ARG A 654 7.55 12.71 -5.89
C ARG A 654 7.64 14.21 -5.61
N VAL A 655 6.60 14.76 -4.99
CA VAL A 655 6.53 16.22 -4.78
C VAL A 655 7.58 16.73 -3.79
N TYR A 656 7.91 15.91 -2.78
CA TYR A 656 8.99 16.24 -1.84
C TYR A 656 10.33 16.38 -2.55
N LYS A 657 10.66 15.42 -3.43
CA LYS A 657 11.90 15.43 -4.21
C LYS A 657 11.94 16.50 -5.29
N GLU A 658 10.82 16.69 -6.02
CA GLU A 658 10.79 17.57 -7.20
C GLU A 658 10.59 19.04 -6.86
N ARG A 659 9.96 19.36 -5.71
CA ARG A 659 9.51 20.72 -5.40
C ARG A 659 10.05 21.26 -4.07
N TYR A 660 10.46 20.40 -3.13
CA TYR A 660 10.87 20.83 -1.81
C TYR A 660 12.40 20.72 -1.59
N ILE A 661 13.03 19.59 -2.00
CA ILE A 661 14.50 19.40 -1.92
C ILE A 661 15.11 19.43 -3.32
#